data_c860bdc8b34cfe4999e483a385ecbd2a
#
_entry.id   c860bdc8b34cfe4999e483a385ecbd2a
#
_cell.length_a   1.000
_cell.length_b   1.000
_cell.length_c   1.000
_cell.angle_alpha   90.00
_cell.angle_beta   90.00
_cell.angle_gamma   90.00
#
_symmetry.space_group_name_H-M   'P 1'
#
loop_
_entity.id
_entity.type
_entity.pdbx_description
1 polymer ?
#
loop_
_entity_poly.entity_id
_entity_poly.type
_entity_poly.pdbx_seq_one_letter_code
_entity_poly.pdbx_strand_id
1 'polypeptide(L)'
;MRNKILLFLLTFIGISQIAAASAVRDKYNFNAEWLLYVGDIPEAKEVRFQDADWKKVTLPRPFNEDEAFRLSIEQLTDTVMWYRKHFRLPAGSKNKKVFVEFEGVRQGADFYINGEYIGLHENGAMAVGFDLTPYIKYGQENVMAVRIDNNWNYKERATGTKYQWSDRNFNANYGGIPKNVWLHVTDKVYQTLPLYSNLKTTGVYIYAEDIRVKSRKAVVHAESEIKNEYNRDKKVAYKVEVFDRDGKSIKSFEGTQTVVKPGETATLEASAEIDGLHFWSWGYGYLYTVKTSLWVDGRKVDEVATRTGFRKTRFGRGMIWLNDRVIQMKGFAQRTSNEWPGVGMSVPAWLSDYSNGLMVEDNANLVRWMHITPWKQDIESCDRVGLIQAMQAGDAEKDREGRQWEQRTELMRDAIIYNRNNPSILFYECGNESISREHMIEMKAIRDKYDPHGGRAIGSREMLDIREAEYGGEMLYINKSKHHPMWAMEYCRDEGLRKYWDEYSYPYHKNGEGNNSFRSAMTNKVQKKVDARAYNHNQDSFTIENVIRWFDYWRERPGTGDRVSSGGVKIIFSDTNTHYRGVENYRRSGVTDAMRIPKDPFYAHQVMWDGWVDIENPRIHIVGHWNYKEDVVKPVYVVSSAEKVELFLNGKSLGNGQRDYHFLYTFKDVAFVPGKLEAVGYDKNGKECCRAELQTAGKPEQIKLSVIQSPKGWKADGADMVLLQVEVMDKDGRRCPLANDLIHFDVEGPAEWRGGIAQGKDNYILSKDLPVECGINRALIRSLTTPGTVRITAKADGLQSAEISLSSAPVEVKNGLSNYIPGDELEGRLTRGETPLTPSYKDTKVDVNILSAVAGANQDEAIKSFDDNELSEWKNDGRLNSSWITYSLERAARVDEICMKLTGWRLRSYPLEIYAGDELIWSGETEKSLGYIHLNVKPVLTNEITIRLKGASKEGDGFGQIVEVAAPAAGELDLFKAKNGDKTNHELRIVEIEFKENLWQ
;
A
#
# COMPACT_ATOMS: atom_id res chain seq x y z
N MET A 1 22.58 85.30 5.39
CA MET A 1 21.14 85.33 5.06
C MET A 1 20.55 83.98 4.99
N ARG A 2 19.46 83.79 5.70
CA ARG A 2 18.47 82.72 5.68
C ARG A 2 18.87 81.40 6.34
N ASN A 3 18.41 81.24 7.59
CA ASN A 3 18.16 80.10 8.40
C ASN A 3 17.31 79.09 7.65
N LYS A 4 17.63 77.77 7.76
CA LYS A 4 16.67 76.68 7.63
C LYS A 4 16.68 75.92 8.95
N ILE A 5 15.56 76.03 9.61
CA ILE A 5 15.17 75.23 10.79
C ILE A 5 14.90 73.82 10.34
N LEU A 6 15.56 72.83 10.93
CA LEU A 6 15.32 71.42 10.72
C LEU A 6 14.40 70.95 11.85
N LEU A 7 13.13 70.64 11.49
CA LEU A 7 12.13 70.10 12.40
C LEU A 7 12.30 68.57 12.49
N PHE A 8 12.74 68.07 13.66
CA PHE A 8 12.74 66.62 13.94
C PHE A 8 11.32 66.19 14.32
N LEU A 9 10.66 65.43 13.45
CA LEU A 9 9.44 64.66 13.78
C LEU A 9 9.87 63.32 14.44
N LEU A 10 9.69 63.19 15.72
CA LEU A 10 9.72 61.93 16.46
C LEU A 10 8.41 61.16 16.18
N THR A 11 8.46 60.21 15.27
CA THR A 11 7.39 59.21 15.11
C THR A 11 7.56 58.16 16.18
N PHE A 12 6.69 58.18 17.18
CA PHE A 12 6.47 57.08 18.10
C PHE A 12 5.85 55.90 17.29
N ILE A 13 6.68 54.89 16.99
CA ILE A 13 6.18 53.59 16.56
C ILE A 13 5.72 52.86 17.81
N GLY A 14 4.43 52.93 18.08
CA GLY A 14 3.81 52.05 19.05
C GLY A 14 3.85 50.60 18.54
N ILE A 15 4.77 49.81 19.08
CA ILE A 15 4.74 48.38 18.93
C ILE A 15 3.53 47.88 19.72
N SER A 16 2.38 47.77 19.07
CA SER A 16 1.29 46.97 19.59
C SER A 16 1.75 45.52 19.58
N GLN A 17 2.13 45.02 20.74
CA GLN A 17 2.20 43.60 20.98
C GLN A 17 0.76 43.08 20.77
N ILE A 18 0.51 42.54 19.57
CA ILE A 18 -0.64 41.67 19.37
C ILE A 18 -0.31 40.45 20.23
N ALA A 19 -0.86 40.41 21.43
CA ALA A 19 -0.89 39.20 22.24
C ALA A 19 -1.56 38.15 21.33
N ALA A 20 -0.80 37.20 20.84
CA ALA A 20 -1.35 36.06 20.19
C ALA A 20 -2.39 35.47 21.13
N ALA A 21 -3.66 35.48 20.72
CA ALA A 21 -4.72 34.82 21.48
C ALA A 21 -4.25 33.39 21.67
N SER A 22 -4.09 32.96 22.93
CA SER A 22 -3.67 31.57 23.20
C SER A 22 -4.64 30.64 22.48
N ALA A 23 -4.11 29.68 21.73
CA ALA A 23 -4.91 28.69 21.06
C ALA A 23 -5.84 28.03 22.10
N VAL A 24 -7.08 27.78 21.70
CA VAL A 24 -8.11 27.21 22.58
C VAL A 24 -7.73 25.79 22.97
N ARG A 25 -7.15 25.04 22.02
CA ARG A 25 -6.46 23.76 22.19
C ARG A 25 -5.05 23.89 21.59
N ASP A 26 -4.05 23.41 22.29
CA ASP A 26 -2.70 23.33 21.76
C ASP A 26 -2.36 21.85 21.48
N LYS A 27 -1.81 21.57 20.28
CA LYS A 27 -1.15 20.31 19.94
C LYS A 27 0.32 20.61 19.67
N TYR A 28 1.18 20.04 20.46
CA TYR A 28 2.64 20.21 20.31
C TYR A 28 3.26 18.95 19.71
N ASN A 29 4.20 19.15 18.81
CA ASN A 29 5.17 18.14 18.43
C ASN A 29 6.09 17.86 19.63
N PHE A 30 6.09 16.60 20.07
CA PHE A 30 6.83 16.13 21.24
C PHE A 30 8.04 15.28 20.85
N ASN A 31 8.43 15.28 19.57
CA ASN A 31 9.47 14.40 19.00
C ASN A 31 10.90 14.79 19.34
N ALA A 32 11.19 16.09 19.54
CA ALA A 32 12.54 16.57 19.77
C ALA A 32 13.10 16.24 21.16
N GLU A 33 14.42 16.26 21.30
CA GLU A 33 15.16 16.24 22.57
C GLU A 33 14.87 15.03 23.48
N TRP A 34 14.67 13.84 22.91
CA TRP A 34 14.63 12.60 23.69
C TRP A 34 16.05 12.08 23.95
N LEU A 35 16.20 11.38 25.07
CA LEU A 35 17.42 10.69 25.50
C LEU A 35 17.16 9.20 25.46
N LEU A 36 18.03 8.44 24.77
CA LEU A 36 17.90 6.99 24.59
C LEU A 36 19.05 6.25 25.25
N TYR A 37 18.71 5.23 26.01
CA TYR A 37 19.64 4.22 26.53
C TYR A 37 19.18 2.82 26.15
N VAL A 38 20.06 2.01 25.59
CA VAL A 38 19.81 0.62 25.24
C VAL A 38 20.30 -0.26 26.38
N GLY A 39 19.40 -0.92 27.03
CA GLY A 39 19.59 -1.72 28.25
C GLY A 39 18.49 -1.45 29.28
N ASP A 40 18.43 -2.23 30.34
CA ASP A 40 17.43 -2.07 31.41
C ASP A 40 18.04 -1.45 32.67
N ILE A 41 17.56 -0.25 33.01
CA ILE A 41 17.94 0.50 34.22
C ILE A 41 16.66 0.94 34.93
N PRO A 42 16.08 0.14 35.83
CA PRO A 42 14.81 0.45 36.48
C PRO A 42 14.76 1.80 37.19
N GLU A 43 15.91 2.33 37.62
CA GLU A 43 16.07 3.64 38.27
C GLU A 43 15.86 4.80 37.30
N ALA A 44 15.88 4.55 35.97
CA ALA A 44 15.67 5.57 34.96
C ALA A 44 14.25 6.19 34.99
N LYS A 45 13.31 5.62 35.70
CA LYS A 45 11.99 6.23 35.98
C LYS A 45 12.11 7.46 36.93
N GLU A 46 13.14 7.51 37.77
CA GLU A 46 13.29 8.53 38.82
C GLU A 46 13.66 9.90 38.24
N VAL A 47 13.08 10.97 38.80
CA VAL A 47 13.32 12.35 38.30
C VAL A 47 14.79 12.74 38.41
N ARG A 48 15.47 12.33 39.46
CA ARG A 48 16.87 12.69 39.78
C ARG A 48 17.89 11.78 39.11
N PHE A 49 17.45 10.83 38.29
CA PHE A 49 18.36 9.96 37.55
C PHE A 49 19.25 10.78 36.61
N GLN A 50 20.56 10.46 36.58
CA GLN A 50 21.51 11.14 35.71
C GLN A 50 21.48 10.55 34.32
N ASP A 51 21.03 11.30 33.33
CA ASP A 51 20.85 10.86 31.91
C ASP A 51 21.65 11.72 30.92
N ALA A 52 22.56 12.57 31.41
CA ALA A 52 23.32 13.48 30.56
C ALA A 52 24.19 12.79 29.49
N ASP A 53 24.63 11.56 29.77
CA ASP A 53 25.47 10.76 28.89
C ASP A 53 24.65 9.90 27.90
N TRP A 54 23.33 9.96 27.96
CA TRP A 54 22.47 9.20 27.05
C TRP A 54 22.49 9.78 25.64
N LYS A 55 22.26 8.90 24.64
CA LYS A 55 22.18 9.31 23.23
C LYS A 55 20.99 10.25 23.01
N LYS A 56 21.27 11.47 22.55
CA LYS A 56 20.22 12.40 22.11
C LYS A 56 19.63 11.94 20.78
N VAL A 57 18.29 11.87 20.73
CA VAL A 57 17.56 11.44 19.53
C VAL A 57 16.35 12.35 19.28
N THR A 58 16.01 12.54 18.02
CA THR A 58 14.72 13.10 17.59
C THR A 58 13.86 11.98 17.07
N LEU A 59 12.61 11.88 17.53
CA LEU A 59 11.61 10.93 17.03
C LEU A 59 10.96 11.46 15.74
N PRO A 60 10.33 10.57 14.92
CA PRO A 60 10.30 9.12 15.05
C PRO A 60 11.66 8.49 14.68
N ARG A 61 12.10 7.52 15.48
CA ARG A 61 13.38 6.84 15.24
C ARG A 61 13.43 5.48 15.95
N PRO A 62 13.51 4.34 15.20
CA PRO A 62 13.78 3.05 15.81
C PRO A 62 15.18 3.03 16.43
N PHE A 63 15.37 2.34 17.55
CA PHE A 63 16.70 2.22 18.15
C PHE A 63 17.67 1.40 17.28
N ASN A 64 17.12 0.46 16.46
CA ASN A 64 17.85 -0.46 15.59
C ASN A 64 17.74 -0.13 14.09
N GLU A 65 17.51 1.15 13.74
CA GLU A 65 17.34 1.59 12.34
C GLU A 65 18.52 1.24 11.43
N ASP A 66 19.76 1.25 11.97
CA ASP A 66 20.99 0.96 11.26
C ASP A 66 21.06 -0.49 10.72
N GLU A 67 20.20 -1.35 11.23
CA GLU A 67 20.12 -2.76 10.84
C GLU A 67 19.19 -3.00 9.65
N ALA A 68 18.35 -2.02 9.30
CA ALA A 68 17.39 -2.14 8.21
C ALA A 68 18.09 -2.46 6.88
N PHE A 69 17.73 -3.60 6.27
CA PHE A 69 18.35 -4.23 5.09
C PHE A 69 19.82 -4.68 5.27
N ARG A 70 20.47 -4.24 6.31
CA ARG A 70 21.82 -4.69 6.67
C ARG A 70 21.79 -6.10 7.23
N LEU A 71 20.80 -6.39 8.06
CA LEU A 71 20.52 -7.72 8.60
C LEU A 71 19.20 -8.25 8.02
N SER A 72 19.03 -9.56 8.01
CA SER A 72 17.73 -10.13 7.71
C SER A 72 16.74 -9.82 8.82
N ILE A 73 15.45 -9.79 8.48
CA ILE A 73 14.37 -9.43 9.42
C ILE A 73 14.44 -10.24 10.73
N GLU A 74 14.80 -11.53 10.65
CA GLU A 74 14.88 -12.42 11.81
C GLU A 74 16.07 -12.13 12.75
N GLN A 75 17.04 -11.33 12.28
CA GLN A 75 18.27 -10.98 12.99
C GLN A 75 18.24 -9.57 13.59
N LEU A 76 17.16 -8.80 13.35
CA LEU A 76 17.02 -7.49 13.96
C LEU A 76 17.08 -7.59 15.48
N THR A 77 17.89 -6.72 16.08
CA THR A 77 18.14 -6.72 17.51
C THR A 77 16.86 -6.51 18.31
N ASP A 78 16.66 -7.36 19.30
CA ASP A 78 15.60 -7.27 20.28
C ASP A 78 16.18 -7.09 21.69
N THR A 79 15.71 -6.11 22.45
CA THR A 79 16.24 -5.79 23.79
C THR A 79 15.29 -4.89 24.57
N VAL A 80 15.66 -4.57 25.79
CA VAL A 80 15.01 -3.52 26.59
C VAL A 80 15.74 -2.20 26.36
N MET A 81 14.99 -1.11 26.34
CA MET A 81 15.55 0.25 26.23
C MET A 81 14.72 1.25 27.03
N TRP A 82 15.32 2.36 27.34
CA TRP A 82 14.71 3.48 28.02
C TRP A 82 14.81 4.75 27.18
N TYR A 83 13.69 5.47 27.12
CA TYR A 83 13.61 6.83 26.59
C TYR A 83 13.27 7.78 27.72
N ARG A 84 13.97 8.93 27.78
CA ARG A 84 13.69 10.00 28.74
C ARG A 84 13.54 11.31 27.99
N LYS A 85 12.67 12.19 28.51
CA LYS A 85 12.46 13.52 27.95
C LYS A 85 12.18 14.52 29.06
N HIS A 86 12.97 15.61 29.06
CA HIS A 86 12.77 16.77 29.89
C HIS A 86 11.95 17.82 29.15
N PHE A 87 10.91 18.35 29.75
CA PHE A 87 10.08 19.38 29.12
C PHE A 87 9.42 20.28 30.15
N ARG A 88 9.00 21.47 29.68
CA ARG A 88 8.30 22.44 30.49
C ARG A 88 7.09 23.00 29.74
N LEU A 89 5.92 22.96 30.37
CA LEU A 89 4.70 23.50 29.77
C LEU A 89 4.68 25.03 29.77
N PRO A 90 4.08 25.65 28.74
CA PRO A 90 3.78 27.08 28.74
C PRO A 90 2.94 27.50 29.94
N ALA A 91 3.14 28.72 30.41
CA ALA A 91 2.42 29.24 31.60
C ALA A 91 0.88 29.21 31.46
N GLY A 92 0.35 29.34 30.24
CA GLY A 92 -1.08 29.26 29.92
C GLY A 92 -1.70 27.88 30.12
N SER A 93 -0.90 26.82 30.33
CA SER A 93 -1.40 25.45 30.51
C SER A 93 -1.92 25.19 31.94
N LYS A 94 -1.71 26.09 32.89
CA LYS A 94 -2.18 25.92 34.27
C LYS A 94 -3.71 25.80 34.30
N ASN A 95 -4.24 24.82 35.03
CA ASN A 95 -5.66 24.46 35.13
C ASN A 95 -6.30 23.90 33.86
N LYS A 96 -5.52 23.57 32.82
CA LYS A 96 -5.95 22.85 31.64
C LYS A 96 -5.69 21.33 31.79
N LYS A 97 -6.27 20.54 30.88
CA LYS A 97 -5.98 19.12 30.73
C LYS A 97 -4.74 18.95 29.87
N VAL A 98 -3.94 17.96 30.16
CA VAL A 98 -2.71 17.62 29.42
C VAL A 98 -2.73 16.13 29.08
N PHE A 99 -2.65 15.82 27.79
CA PHE A 99 -2.57 14.43 27.33
C PHE A 99 -1.30 14.26 26.51
N VAL A 100 -0.71 13.06 26.59
CA VAL A 100 0.32 12.61 25.65
C VAL A 100 -0.28 11.53 24.76
N GLU A 101 0.07 11.57 23.47
CA GLU A 101 -0.29 10.59 22.47
C GLU A 101 0.98 10.07 21.81
N PHE A 102 1.17 8.74 21.82
CA PHE A 102 2.17 8.04 21.01
C PHE A 102 1.44 7.35 19.87
N GLU A 103 1.79 7.64 18.63
CA GLU A 103 1.20 6.97 17.45
C GLU A 103 1.57 5.47 17.36
N GLY A 104 2.55 5.05 18.13
CA GLY A 104 2.92 3.66 18.33
C GLY A 104 4.27 3.52 19.01
N VAL A 105 4.36 2.50 19.84
CA VAL A 105 5.57 2.09 20.55
C VAL A 105 5.71 0.59 20.40
N ARG A 106 6.91 0.09 20.13
CA ARG A 106 7.11 -1.35 19.90
C ARG A 106 8.15 -1.93 20.83
N GLN A 107 7.87 -3.05 21.56
CA GLN A 107 6.61 -3.82 21.59
C GLN A 107 5.79 -3.45 22.81
N GLY A 108 6.19 -3.83 24.02
CA GLY A 108 5.56 -3.52 25.28
C GLY A 108 6.25 -2.34 25.98
N ALA A 109 5.48 -1.40 26.51
CA ALA A 109 6.03 -0.19 27.09
C ALA A 109 5.36 0.21 28.41
N ASP A 110 6.19 0.52 29.40
CA ASP A 110 5.82 1.12 30.67
C ASP A 110 6.07 2.62 30.63
N PHE A 111 5.08 3.42 31.02
CA PHE A 111 5.16 4.88 30.95
C PHE A 111 5.18 5.49 32.35
N TYR A 112 6.06 6.50 32.52
CA TYR A 112 6.24 7.22 33.76
C TYR A 112 6.28 8.74 33.50
N ILE A 113 5.70 9.52 34.40
CA ILE A 113 5.81 10.98 34.42
C ILE A 113 6.22 11.44 35.81
N ASN A 114 7.31 12.21 35.93
CA ASN A 114 7.84 12.69 37.20
C ASN A 114 8.08 11.59 38.25
N GLY A 115 8.44 10.37 37.81
CA GLY A 115 8.67 9.20 38.64
C GLY A 115 7.42 8.34 38.89
N GLU A 116 6.24 8.85 38.60
CA GLU A 116 4.97 8.15 38.81
C GLU A 116 4.63 7.28 37.59
N TYR A 117 4.24 6.02 37.84
CA TYR A 117 3.77 5.09 36.80
C TYR A 117 2.37 5.48 36.34
N ILE A 118 2.19 5.64 35.01
CA ILE A 118 0.92 6.08 34.43
C ILE A 118 0.23 5.02 33.56
N GLY A 119 0.92 3.94 33.19
CA GLY A 119 0.29 2.85 32.47
C GLY A 119 1.21 2.02 31.61
N LEU A 120 0.61 0.97 31.02
CA LEU A 120 1.22 -0.02 30.14
C LEU A 120 0.55 -0.01 28.77
N HIS A 121 1.33 -0.21 27.71
CA HIS A 121 0.85 -0.50 26.36
C HIS A 121 1.65 -1.68 25.78
N GLU A 122 0.96 -2.64 25.12
CA GLU A 122 1.60 -3.90 24.78
C GLU A 122 1.41 -4.35 23.32
N ASN A 123 0.45 -3.79 22.56
CA ASN A 123 0.15 -4.33 21.23
C ASN A 123 1.21 -3.97 20.16
N GLY A 124 2.07 -3.00 20.41
CA GLY A 124 3.19 -2.63 19.53
C GLY A 124 2.84 -2.02 18.18
N ALA A 125 1.56 -1.78 17.90
CA ALA A 125 1.06 -1.34 16.59
C ALA A 125 0.29 -0.03 16.64
N MET A 126 -0.71 0.05 17.54
CA MET A 126 -1.63 1.18 17.61
C MET A 126 -1.14 2.32 18.49
N ALA A 127 -1.77 3.48 18.28
CA ALA A 127 -1.61 4.64 19.11
C ALA A 127 -2.10 4.39 20.55
N VAL A 128 -1.43 5.04 21.49
CA VAL A 128 -1.75 5.00 22.92
C VAL A 128 -1.66 6.41 23.51
N GLY A 129 -2.51 6.73 24.45
CA GLY A 129 -2.47 8.02 25.14
C GLY A 129 -2.74 7.93 26.64
N PHE A 130 -2.24 8.94 27.35
CA PHE A 130 -2.37 9.05 28.79
C PHE A 130 -2.74 10.46 29.20
N ASP A 131 -3.59 10.55 30.24
CA ASP A 131 -3.87 11.81 30.94
C ASP A 131 -2.73 12.14 31.92
N LEU A 132 -1.93 13.13 31.59
CA LEU A 132 -0.81 13.59 32.39
C LEU A 132 -1.20 14.62 33.46
N THR A 133 -2.44 15.16 33.40
CA THR A 133 -2.90 16.27 34.24
C THR A 133 -2.63 16.11 35.72
N PRO A 134 -2.87 14.91 36.34
CA PRO A 134 -2.64 14.70 37.77
C PRO A 134 -1.18 14.79 38.18
N TYR A 135 -0.24 14.59 37.26
CA TYR A 135 1.17 14.41 37.54
C TYR A 135 2.04 15.63 37.13
N ILE A 136 1.48 16.55 36.36
CA ILE A 136 2.22 17.69 35.79
C ILE A 136 2.58 18.73 36.87
N LYS A 137 3.82 19.17 36.86
CA LYS A 137 4.35 20.27 37.66
C LYS A 137 4.36 21.53 36.79
N TYR A 138 3.34 22.37 36.93
CA TYR A 138 3.22 23.60 36.15
C TYR A 138 4.31 24.61 36.51
N GLY A 139 4.92 25.25 35.51
CA GLY A 139 6.02 26.21 35.69
C GLY A 139 7.36 25.59 36.07
N GLN A 140 7.44 24.27 36.19
CA GLN A 140 8.65 23.52 36.51
C GLN A 140 8.97 22.54 35.38
N GLU A 141 10.16 21.96 35.45
CA GLU A 141 10.54 20.87 34.59
C GLU A 141 9.78 19.60 34.95
N ASN A 142 9.33 18.89 33.90
CA ASN A 142 8.75 17.56 33.98
C ASN A 142 9.63 16.56 33.25
N VAL A 143 9.65 15.34 33.75
CA VAL A 143 10.41 14.25 33.14
C VAL A 143 9.46 13.13 32.75
N MET A 144 9.40 12.84 31.47
CA MET A 144 8.75 11.63 30.96
C MET A 144 9.78 10.54 30.77
N ALA A 145 9.50 9.33 31.25
CA ALA A 145 10.33 8.16 31.04
C ALA A 145 9.50 7.02 30.48
N VAL A 146 10.03 6.29 29.50
CA VAL A 146 9.36 5.16 28.85
C VAL A 146 10.33 3.99 28.80
N ARG A 147 9.99 2.89 29.46
CA ARG A 147 10.70 1.62 29.36
C ARG A 147 10.04 0.77 28.29
N ILE A 148 10.80 0.31 27.33
CA ILE A 148 10.29 -0.46 26.19
C ILE A 148 11.02 -1.81 26.12
N ASP A 149 10.25 -2.87 26.00
CA ASP A 149 10.71 -4.23 25.74
C ASP A 149 10.23 -4.65 24.35
N ASN A 150 11.14 -4.79 23.39
CA ASN A 150 10.80 -5.20 22.01
C ASN A 150 11.20 -6.65 21.71
N ASN A 151 11.31 -7.48 22.73
CA ASN A 151 11.65 -8.88 22.54
C ASN A 151 10.67 -9.60 21.59
N TRP A 152 11.22 -10.39 20.67
CA TRP A 152 10.42 -11.17 19.72
C TRP A 152 9.45 -12.17 20.40
N ASN A 153 9.77 -12.58 21.62
CA ASN A 153 8.96 -13.49 22.41
C ASN A 153 8.10 -12.75 23.45
N TYR A 154 7.96 -11.42 23.31
CA TYR A 154 7.11 -10.64 24.19
C TYR A 154 5.70 -11.24 24.28
N LYS A 155 5.19 -11.32 25.50
CA LYS A 155 3.86 -11.82 25.80
C LYS A 155 3.09 -10.79 26.62
N GLU A 156 1.80 -10.67 26.34
CA GLU A 156 0.89 -9.87 27.14
C GLU A 156 1.02 -10.26 28.62
N ARG A 157 1.29 -9.31 29.49
CA ARG A 157 1.61 -9.58 30.90
C ARG A 157 0.45 -10.20 31.68
N ALA A 158 -0.77 -9.78 31.33
CA ALA A 158 -1.97 -10.24 32.03
C ALA A 158 -2.31 -11.71 31.74
N THR A 159 -2.05 -12.19 30.52
CA THR A 159 -2.52 -13.51 30.07
C THR A 159 -1.40 -14.46 29.67
N GLY A 160 -0.17 -13.96 29.47
CA GLY A 160 0.94 -14.73 28.95
C GLY A 160 0.80 -15.06 27.46
N THR A 161 -0.12 -14.43 26.73
CA THR A 161 -0.41 -14.69 25.33
C THR A 161 0.51 -13.87 24.44
N LYS A 162 1.10 -14.49 23.42
CA LYS A 162 1.93 -13.82 22.41
C LYS A 162 1.03 -13.12 21.38
N TYR A 163 1.43 -11.93 20.93
CA TYR A 163 0.77 -11.25 19.83
C TYR A 163 1.10 -11.93 18.51
N GLN A 164 0.08 -12.14 17.66
CA GLN A 164 0.23 -12.83 16.36
C GLN A 164 1.20 -12.11 15.43
N TRP A 165 1.18 -10.77 15.44
CA TRP A 165 2.03 -9.92 14.60
C TRP A 165 3.44 -9.69 15.17
N SER A 166 3.80 -10.34 16.28
CA SER A 166 5.19 -10.41 16.77
C SER A 166 5.89 -11.65 16.24
N ASP A 167 5.94 -11.80 14.92
CA ASP A 167 6.61 -12.91 14.24
C ASP A 167 7.82 -12.42 13.43
N ARG A 168 8.81 -13.30 13.29
CA ARG A 168 10.07 -13.00 12.59
C ARG A 168 9.99 -13.12 11.07
N ASN A 169 8.81 -13.38 10.53
CA ASN A 169 8.66 -13.68 9.11
C ASN A 169 8.09 -12.51 8.31
N PHE A 170 7.10 -11.79 8.89
CA PHE A 170 6.32 -10.81 8.17
C PHE A 170 6.49 -9.37 8.65
N ASN A 171 6.75 -9.17 9.95
CA ASN A 171 6.74 -7.84 10.55
C ASN A 171 8.12 -7.48 11.12
N ALA A 172 8.80 -6.55 10.46
CA ALA A 172 10.09 -6.07 10.91
C ALA A 172 10.01 -5.49 12.33
N ASN A 173 10.91 -5.90 13.21
CA ASN A 173 10.96 -5.46 14.60
C ASN A 173 11.76 -4.17 14.77
N TYR A 174 11.28 -3.09 14.13
CA TYR A 174 11.82 -1.75 14.34
C TYR A 174 11.34 -1.24 15.71
N GLY A 175 12.17 -1.45 16.74
CA GLY A 175 11.80 -1.25 18.14
C GLY A 175 11.99 0.16 18.66
N GLY A 176 11.40 0.44 19.81
CA GLY A 176 11.45 1.74 20.46
C GLY A 176 10.24 2.61 20.14
N ILE A 177 10.48 3.88 19.83
CA ILE A 177 9.45 4.86 19.45
C ILE A 177 9.62 5.23 17.96
N PRO A 178 9.17 4.36 17.02
CA PRO A 178 9.36 4.55 15.59
C PRO A 178 8.31 5.45 14.94
N LYS A 179 7.38 6.01 15.70
CA LYS A 179 6.26 6.85 15.24
C LYS A 179 6.23 8.16 16.03
N ASN A 180 5.41 9.13 15.58
CA ASN A 180 5.34 10.44 16.21
C ASN A 180 4.76 10.41 17.63
N VAL A 181 5.13 11.43 18.41
CA VAL A 181 4.59 11.71 19.74
C VAL A 181 4.06 13.13 19.80
N TRP A 182 2.85 13.27 20.34
CA TRP A 182 2.14 14.53 20.46
C TRP A 182 1.80 14.85 21.91
N LEU A 183 1.78 16.13 22.27
CA LEU A 183 1.29 16.60 23.56
C LEU A 183 0.09 17.52 23.29
N HIS A 184 -1.05 17.22 23.92
CA HIS A 184 -2.28 17.99 23.80
C HIS A 184 -2.56 18.75 25.11
N VAL A 185 -2.92 20.02 24.97
CA VAL A 185 -3.35 20.85 26.10
C VAL A 185 -4.73 21.42 25.76
N THR A 186 -5.74 21.08 26.59
CA THR A 186 -7.16 21.42 26.34
C THR A 186 -7.81 22.07 27.55
N ASP A 187 -9.00 22.68 27.38
CA ASP A 187 -9.88 23.03 28.47
C ASP A 187 -10.36 21.77 29.22
N LYS A 188 -11.07 21.95 30.34
CA LYS A 188 -11.73 20.87 31.07
C LYS A 188 -13.08 20.45 30.48
N VAL A 189 -13.61 21.23 29.52
CA VAL A 189 -14.64 20.79 28.57
C VAL A 189 -13.96 20.65 27.22
N TYR A 190 -13.80 19.43 26.74
CA TYR A 190 -13.00 19.13 25.56
C TYR A 190 -13.59 18.02 24.72
N GLN A 191 -13.29 18.02 23.44
CA GLN A 191 -13.48 16.89 22.55
C GLN A 191 -12.40 15.84 22.83
N THR A 192 -12.80 14.61 23.03
CA THR A 192 -11.88 13.53 23.42
C THR A 192 -10.91 13.17 22.28
N LEU A 193 -9.85 12.46 22.61
CA LEU A 193 -8.91 11.91 21.62
C LEU A 193 -9.38 10.50 21.19
N PRO A 194 -9.18 10.09 19.92
CA PRO A 194 -9.59 8.77 19.44
C PRO A 194 -8.65 7.65 19.89
N LEU A 195 -8.37 7.55 21.20
CA LEU A 195 -7.40 6.67 21.82
C LEU A 195 -8.09 5.64 22.72
N TYR A 196 -8.80 4.71 22.08
CA TYR A 196 -9.66 3.78 22.80
C TYR A 196 -8.89 2.78 23.66
N SER A 197 -7.68 2.35 23.29
CA SER A 197 -6.88 1.40 24.06
C SER A 197 -6.79 1.76 25.55
N ASN A 198 -6.41 2.99 25.87
CA ASN A 198 -6.15 3.45 27.23
C ASN A 198 -7.20 4.43 27.75
N LEU A 199 -7.59 5.42 26.95
CA LEU A 199 -8.51 6.45 27.39
C LEU A 199 -9.99 6.04 27.28
N LYS A 200 -10.29 4.97 26.52
CA LYS A 200 -11.66 4.49 26.22
C LYS A 200 -12.52 5.54 25.53
N THR A 201 -11.90 6.41 24.72
CA THR A 201 -12.51 7.53 24.03
C THR A 201 -12.46 7.39 22.51
N THR A 202 -13.46 7.94 21.81
CA THR A 202 -13.67 7.75 20.37
C THR A 202 -13.41 9.00 19.53
N GLY A 203 -13.26 10.17 20.14
CA GLY A 203 -12.91 11.41 19.44
C GLY A 203 -13.99 11.95 18.51
N VAL A 204 -13.53 12.54 17.42
CA VAL A 204 -14.37 13.16 16.39
C VAL A 204 -14.64 12.14 15.26
N TYR A 205 -15.85 12.15 14.70
CA TYR A 205 -16.25 11.40 13.53
C TYR A 205 -16.92 12.29 12.50
N ILE A 206 -16.34 12.38 11.30
CA ILE A 206 -16.85 13.17 10.18
C ILE A 206 -17.19 12.23 9.03
N TYR A 207 -18.40 12.36 8.51
CA TYR A 207 -18.85 11.56 7.38
C TYR A 207 -19.85 12.30 6.50
N ALA A 208 -20.21 11.75 5.35
CA ALA A 208 -21.18 12.32 4.45
C ALA A 208 -22.20 11.26 3.99
N GLU A 209 -23.44 11.67 3.95
CA GLU A 209 -24.56 10.87 3.45
C GLU A 209 -25.28 11.58 2.29
N ASP A 210 -26.22 10.90 1.64
CA ASP A 210 -26.98 11.44 0.50
C ASP A 210 -26.09 12.03 -0.59
N ILE A 211 -24.94 11.38 -0.86
CA ILE A 211 -23.96 11.86 -1.81
C ILE A 211 -24.51 11.78 -3.22
N ARG A 212 -24.62 12.94 -3.87
CA ARG A 212 -25.08 13.12 -5.25
C ARG A 212 -23.93 13.63 -6.09
N VAL A 213 -23.15 12.69 -6.65
CA VAL A 213 -21.89 13.00 -7.34
C VAL A 213 -22.09 14.00 -8.48
N LYS A 214 -23.05 13.75 -9.37
CA LYS A 214 -23.32 14.61 -10.53
C LYS A 214 -23.68 16.07 -10.16
N SER A 215 -24.41 16.28 -9.08
CA SER A 215 -24.79 17.61 -8.60
C SER A 215 -23.83 18.17 -7.56
N ARG A 216 -22.78 17.44 -7.20
CA ARG A 216 -21.75 17.86 -6.24
C ARG A 216 -22.31 18.26 -4.87
N LYS A 217 -23.26 17.47 -4.36
CA LYS A 217 -23.95 17.69 -3.08
C LYS A 217 -23.85 16.50 -2.15
N ALA A 218 -23.81 16.78 -0.86
CA ALA A 218 -23.95 15.76 0.17
C ALA A 218 -24.43 16.40 1.49
N VAL A 219 -24.99 15.61 2.39
CA VAL A 219 -25.18 15.99 3.78
C VAL A 219 -23.92 15.61 4.57
N VAL A 220 -23.21 16.61 5.08
CA VAL A 220 -22.04 16.42 5.91
C VAL A 220 -22.44 16.40 7.37
N HIS A 221 -22.03 15.36 8.08
CA HIS A 221 -22.24 15.13 9.50
C HIS A 221 -20.92 15.27 10.25
N ALA A 222 -21.00 15.83 11.45
CA ALA A 222 -19.92 15.90 12.41
C ALA A 222 -20.43 15.47 13.78
N GLU A 223 -19.81 14.44 14.34
CA GLU A 223 -20.03 13.96 15.69
C GLU A 223 -18.77 14.15 16.51
N SER A 224 -18.91 14.61 17.77
CA SER A 224 -17.78 14.72 18.67
C SER A 224 -18.14 14.15 20.03
N GLU A 225 -17.35 13.17 20.46
CA GLU A 225 -17.39 12.75 21.85
C GLU A 225 -16.69 13.80 22.70
N ILE A 226 -17.42 14.36 23.70
CA ILE A 226 -16.92 15.41 24.57
C ILE A 226 -16.97 14.97 26.03
N LYS A 227 -16.14 15.57 26.87
CA LYS A 227 -16.10 15.31 28.32
C LYS A 227 -16.11 16.62 29.11
N ASN A 228 -16.89 16.66 30.22
CA ASN A 228 -16.87 17.75 31.16
C ASN A 228 -16.17 17.35 32.46
N GLU A 229 -14.97 17.84 32.69
CA GLU A 229 -14.21 17.61 33.92
C GLU A 229 -14.23 18.82 34.90
N TYR A 230 -15.14 19.74 34.72
CA TYR A 230 -15.50 20.71 35.76
C TYR A 230 -16.38 20.04 36.82
N ASN A 231 -16.42 20.62 38.02
CA ASN A 231 -17.28 20.18 39.14
C ASN A 231 -18.71 20.73 39.07
N ARG A 232 -19.16 21.22 37.92
CA ARG A 232 -20.50 21.81 37.70
C ARG A 232 -20.97 21.53 36.27
N ASP A 233 -22.26 21.57 36.07
CA ASP A 233 -22.88 21.48 34.74
C ASP A 233 -22.34 22.54 33.79
N LYS A 234 -22.13 22.13 32.55
CA LYS A 234 -21.76 23.01 31.45
C LYS A 234 -22.76 22.92 30.32
N LYS A 235 -23.27 24.08 29.88
CA LYS A 235 -24.11 24.19 28.71
C LYS A 235 -23.19 24.42 27.50
N VAL A 236 -23.09 23.42 26.63
CA VAL A 236 -22.14 23.39 25.51
C VAL A 236 -22.88 23.59 24.21
N ALA A 237 -22.49 24.58 23.42
CA ALA A 237 -22.90 24.72 22.04
C ALA A 237 -21.81 24.11 21.14
N TYR A 238 -22.23 23.37 20.10
CA TYR A 238 -21.39 22.70 19.16
C TYR A 238 -21.48 23.36 17.79
N LYS A 239 -20.35 23.82 17.26
CA LYS A 239 -20.29 24.51 15.97
C LYS A 239 -19.28 23.80 15.06
N VAL A 240 -19.66 23.70 13.78
CA VAL A 240 -18.88 23.06 12.73
C VAL A 240 -18.65 24.05 11.60
N GLU A 241 -17.42 24.11 11.12
CA GLU A 241 -17.03 24.90 9.96
C GLU A 241 -16.19 24.08 9.02
N VAL A 242 -16.59 24.03 7.75
CA VAL A 242 -15.93 23.25 6.70
C VAL A 242 -15.14 24.20 5.81
N PHE A 243 -13.84 23.92 5.68
CA PHE A 243 -12.92 24.67 4.83
C PHE A 243 -12.50 23.81 3.64
N ASP A 244 -12.43 24.41 2.48
CA ASP A 244 -11.85 23.78 1.29
C ASP A 244 -10.32 23.69 1.41
N ARG A 245 -9.67 23.09 0.39
CA ARG A 245 -8.22 22.94 0.37
C ARG A 245 -7.43 24.24 0.38
N ASP A 246 -8.04 25.34 -0.06
CA ASP A 246 -7.43 26.67 -0.13
C ASP A 246 -7.65 27.46 1.19
N GLY A 247 -8.28 26.83 2.18
CA GLY A 247 -8.56 27.42 3.48
C GLY A 247 -9.77 28.37 3.48
N LYS A 248 -10.60 28.33 2.46
CA LYS A 248 -11.83 29.11 2.39
C LYS A 248 -12.97 28.37 3.10
N SER A 249 -13.66 29.05 4.03
CA SER A 249 -14.87 28.53 4.65
C SER A 249 -15.99 28.39 3.61
N ILE A 250 -16.51 27.18 3.43
CA ILE A 250 -17.58 26.87 2.47
C ILE A 250 -18.93 26.65 3.15
N LYS A 251 -18.92 26.24 4.42
CA LYS A 251 -20.15 26.04 5.21
C LYS A 251 -19.87 26.15 6.70
N SER A 252 -20.80 26.78 7.42
CA SER A 252 -20.86 26.76 8.89
C SER A 252 -22.25 26.32 9.33
N PHE A 253 -22.32 25.48 10.36
CA PHE A 253 -23.58 24.98 10.94
C PHE A 253 -23.37 24.60 12.40
N GLU A 254 -24.47 24.43 13.12
CA GLU A 254 -24.46 24.23 14.57
C GLU A 254 -25.35 23.04 14.96
N GLY A 255 -24.96 22.32 16.00
CA GLY A 255 -25.78 21.31 16.65
C GLY A 255 -26.67 21.87 17.77
N THR A 256 -27.45 21.01 18.36
CA THR A 256 -28.29 21.35 19.53
C THR A 256 -27.38 21.61 20.74
N GLN A 257 -27.69 22.71 21.45
CA GLN A 257 -26.98 23.03 22.69
C GLN A 257 -27.36 22.04 23.80
N THR A 258 -26.36 21.43 24.42
CA THR A 258 -26.52 20.32 25.36
C THR A 258 -25.93 20.68 26.74
N VAL A 259 -26.58 20.21 27.82
CA VAL A 259 -26.05 20.33 29.17
C VAL A 259 -25.27 19.04 29.47
N VAL A 260 -24.00 19.17 29.85
CA VAL A 260 -23.10 18.05 30.19
C VAL A 260 -22.74 18.18 31.68
N LYS A 261 -23.07 17.15 32.47
CA LYS A 261 -22.84 17.09 33.92
C LYS A 261 -21.37 16.90 34.26
N PRO A 262 -20.97 17.15 35.53
CA PRO A 262 -19.62 16.85 35.99
C PRO A 262 -19.24 15.38 35.76
N GLY A 263 -18.08 15.15 35.13
CA GLY A 263 -17.55 13.82 34.81
C GLY A 263 -18.25 13.11 33.64
N GLU A 264 -19.31 13.67 33.09
CA GLU A 264 -20.08 13.07 31.99
C GLU A 264 -19.31 13.14 30.66
N THR A 265 -19.44 12.07 29.90
CA THR A 265 -19.06 11.99 28.47
C THR A 265 -20.34 11.97 27.64
N ALA A 266 -20.44 12.84 26.63
CA ALA A 266 -21.59 12.95 25.75
C ALA A 266 -21.14 13.07 24.28
N THR A 267 -21.96 12.63 23.34
CA THR A 267 -21.75 12.88 21.91
C THR A 267 -22.58 14.06 21.47
N LEU A 268 -21.96 15.04 20.82
CA LEU A 268 -22.62 16.18 20.17
C LEU A 268 -22.60 16.00 18.68
N GLU A 269 -23.69 16.36 18.01
CA GLU A 269 -23.90 16.14 16.59
C GLU A 269 -24.34 17.42 15.89
N ALA A 270 -23.92 17.58 14.63
CA ALA A 270 -24.40 18.63 13.73
C ALA A 270 -24.32 18.10 12.29
N SER A 271 -25.27 18.56 11.45
CA SER A 271 -25.24 18.21 10.03
C SER A 271 -25.79 19.34 9.15
N ALA A 272 -25.33 19.39 7.90
CA ALA A 272 -25.84 20.29 6.89
C ALA A 272 -25.61 19.78 5.47
N GLU A 273 -26.54 20.08 4.56
CA GLU A 273 -26.31 19.91 3.13
C GLU A 273 -25.28 20.94 2.63
N ILE A 274 -24.30 20.47 1.86
CA ILE A 274 -23.26 21.30 1.26
C ILE A 274 -23.29 21.09 -0.24
N ASP A 275 -23.23 22.19 -0.98
CA ASP A 275 -23.18 22.24 -2.44
C ASP A 275 -21.75 22.49 -2.92
N GLY A 276 -21.45 22.08 -4.16
CA GLY A 276 -20.16 22.37 -4.81
C GLY A 276 -19.01 21.54 -4.28
N LEU A 277 -19.28 20.41 -3.64
CA LEU A 277 -18.26 19.51 -3.11
C LEU A 277 -17.42 18.88 -4.21
N HIS A 278 -16.13 18.75 -3.92
CA HIS A 278 -15.19 17.90 -4.64
C HIS A 278 -15.09 16.57 -3.90
N PHE A 279 -15.23 15.46 -4.61
CA PHE A 279 -15.19 14.14 -3.99
C PHE A 279 -13.82 13.52 -4.15
N TRP A 280 -13.25 13.05 -3.04
CA TRP A 280 -12.01 12.30 -3.02
C TRP A 280 -12.08 11.10 -3.97
N SER A 281 -11.00 10.85 -4.73
CA SER A 281 -10.97 9.81 -5.74
C SER A 281 -9.54 9.33 -6.00
N TRP A 282 -9.38 8.32 -6.84
CA TRP A 282 -8.11 7.81 -7.31
C TRP A 282 -7.27 8.88 -8.01
N GLY A 283 -6.08 9.19 -7.44
CA GLY A 283 -5.19 10.25 -7.89
C GLY A 283 -5.79 11.66 -7.77
N TYR A 284 -6.85 11.79 -6.96
CA TYR A 284 -7.52 13.05 -6.66
C TYR A 284 -7.75 13.16 -5.15
N GLY A 285 -6.66 13.44 -4.42
CA GLY A 285 -6.64 13.57 -2.98
C GLY A 285 -7.19 14.91 -2.49
N TYR A 286 -8.41 15.25 -2.90
CA TYR A 286 -9.06 16.48 -2.46
C TYR A 286 -9.53 16.35 -1.01
N LEU A 287 -8.95 17.14 -0.12
CA LEU A 287 -9.22 17.10 1.31
C LEU A 287 -9.81 18.43 1.79
N TYR A 288 -10.75 18.31 2.72
CA TYR A 288 -11.34 19.42 3.49
C TYR A 288 -10.74 19.44 4.89
N THR A 289 -10.75 20.62 5.51
CA THR A 289 -10.54 20.77 6.95
C THR A 289 -11.86 21.06 7.61
N VAL A 290 -12.35 20.13 8.42
CA VAL A 290 -13.56 20.30 9.21
C VAL A 290 -13.16 20.68 10.63
N LYS A 291 -13.49 21.93 11.03
CA LYS A 291 -13.26 22.41 12.39
C LYS A 291 -14.53 22.24 13.22
N THR A 292 -14.40 21.45 14.27
CA THR A 292 -15.44 21.27 15.27
C THR A 292 -15.05 22.04 16.53
N SER A 293 -15.94 22.87 17.05
CA SER A 293 -15.65 23.72 18.19
C SER A 293 -16.73 23.69 19.27
N LEU A 294 -16.26 23.70 20.52
CA LEU A 294 -17.10 23.76 21.73
C LEU A 294 -17.16 25.18 22.28
N TRP A 295 -18.34 25.63 22.57
CA TRP A 295 -18.63 26.98 23.13
C TRP A 295 -19.38 26.86 24.43
N VAL A 296 -18.86 27.50 25.48
CA VAL A 296 -19.45 27.55 26.81
C VAL A 296 -19.56 29.04 27.22
N ASP A 297 -20.71 29.49 27.67
CA ASP A 297 -20.97 30.88 28.07
C ASP A 297 -20.54 31.92 27.02
N GLY A 298 -20.75 31.59 25.72
CA GLY A 298 -20.40 32.43 24.57
C GLY A 298 -18.89 32.46 24.22
N ARG A 299 -18.06 31.67 24.90
CA ARG A 299 -16.61 31.57 24.63
C ARG A 299 -16.28 30.24 24.03
N LYS A 300 -15.46 30.24 22.98
CA LYS A 300 -14.86 29.02 22.44
C LYS A 300 -13.88 28.44 23.46
N VAL A 301 -14.12 27.20 23.91
CA VAL A 301 -13.29 26.50 24.90
C VAL A 301 -12.46 25.39 24.31
N ASP A 302 -12.86 24.83 23.16
CA ASP A 302 -12.12 23.79 22.47
C ASP A 302 -12.35 23.83 20.96
N GLU A 303 -11.37 23.40 20.18
CA GLU A 303 -11.47 23.27 18.72
C GLU A 303 -10.59 22.12 18.23
N VAL A 304 -11.16 21.25 17.40
CA VAL A 304 -10.44 20.18 16.70
C VAL A 304 -10.56 20.40 15.20
N ALA A 305 -9.44 20.37 14.50
CA ALA A 305 -9.38 20.38 13.05
C ALA A 305 -9.17 18.95 12.53
N THR A 306 -10.14 18.44 11.79
CA THR A 306 -10.08 17.11 11.18
C THR A 306 -9.89 17.26 9.67
N ARG A 307 -8.79 16.75 9.13
CA ARG A 307 -8.56 16.70 7.68
C ARG A 307 -9.21 15.44 7.14
N THR A 308 -10.14 15.59 6.20
CA THR A 308 -10.91 14.47 5.64
C THR A 308 -11.33 14.75 4.19
N GLY A 309 -11.84 13.73 3.50
CA GLY A 309 -12.43 13.84 2.17
C GLY A 309 -13.76 13.07 2.11
N PHE A 310 -14.64 13.51 1.23
CA PHE A 310 -15.93 12.85 1.03
C PHE A 310 -15.93 12.05 -0.25
N ARG A 311 -16.52 10.87 -0.24
CA ARG A 311 -16.65 9.97 -1.39
C ARG A 311 -17.85 9.06 -1.25
N LYS A 312 -18.36 8.60 -2.38
CA LYS A 312 -19.42 7.59 -2.45
C LYS A 312 -18.86 6.25 -2.88
N THR A 313 -19.19 5.21 -2.15
CA THR A 313 -18.75 3.84 -2.45
C THR A 313 -19.94 2.90 -2.52
N ARG A 314 -19.80 1.84 -3.31
CA ARG A 314 -20.74 0.73 -3.37
C ARG A 314 -19.98 -0.55 -3.73
N PHE A 315 -20.35 -1.65 -3.09
CA PHE A 315 -19.76 -2.98 -3.29
C PHE A 315 -20.87 -3.98 -3.60
N GLY A 316 -20.65 -4.87 -4.56
CA GLY A 316 -21.65 -5.88 -4.92
C GLY A 316 -21.66 -6.19 -6.41
N ARG A 317 -22.35 -7.24 -6.81
CA ARG A 317 -22.40 -7.71 -8.19
C ARG A 317 -21.01 -7.93 -8.81
N GLY A 318 -20.07 -8.45 -8.00
CA GLY A 318 -18.69 -8.65 -8.42
C GLY A 318 -17.88 -7.38 -8.68
N MET A 319 -18.40 -6.17 -8.39
CA MET A 319 -17.79 -4.90 -8.76
C MET A 319 -17.67 -3.93 -7.57
N ILE A 320 -16.80 -2.96 -7.74
CA ILE A 320 -16.55 -1.85 -6.80
C ILE A 320 -16.86 -0.54 -7.53
N TRP A 321 -17.63 0.35 -6.88
CA TRP A 321 -17.91 1.70 -7.38
C TRP A 321 -17.30 2.73 -6.46
N LEU A 322 -16.64 3.70 -7.06
CA LEU A 322 -16.17 4.92 -6.42
C LEU A 322 -16.79 6.13 -7.14
N ASN A 323 -17.56 6.95 -6.41
CA ASN A 323 -18.26 8.10 -6.97
C ASN A 323 -19.12 7.76 -8.20
N ASP A 324 -19.91 6.68 -8.09
CA ASP A 324 -20.79 6.14 -9.12
C ASP A 324 -20.09 5.55 -10.37
N ARG A 325 -18.76 5.47 -10.39
CA ARG A 325 -17.99 4.84 -11.47
C ARG A 325 -17.36 3.52 -11.03
N VAL A 326 -17.46 2.48 -11.84
CA VAL A 326 -16.81 1.19 -11.55
C VAL A 326 -15.30 1.34 -11.63
N ILE A 327 -14.60 0.76 -10.64
CA ILE A 327 -13.15 0.70 -10.59
C ILE A 327 -12.70 -0.74 -10.37
N GLN A 328 -11.78 -1.23 -11.21
CA GLN A 328 -11.10 -2.50 -11.00
C GLN A 328 -9.87 -2.25 -10.12
N MET A 329 -9.65 -3.09 -9.12
CA MET A 329 -8.48 -2.97 -8.25
C MET A 329 -7.21 -3.34 -9.01
N LYS A 330 -6.27 -2.42 -9.03
CA LYS A 330 -4.97 -2.49 -9.69
C LYS A 330 -3.97 -1.90 -8.71
N GLY A 331 -3.09 -2.70 -8.16
CA GLY A 331 -2.26 -2.13 -7.12
C GLY A 331 -1.20 -3.06 -6.56
N PHE A 332 -0.76 -2.72 -5.37
CA PHE A 332 0.34 -3.41 -4.70
C PHE A 332 -0.01 -3.81 -3.28
N ALA A 333 0.36 -5.03 -2.91
CA ALA A 333 0.55 -5.40 -1.53
C ALA A 333 1.89 -4.81 -1.05
N GLN A 334 1.92 -4.13 0.10
CA GLN A 334 3.12 -3.49 0.65
C GLN A 334 3.21 -3.76 2.14
N ARG A 335 4.45 -3.94 2.66
CA ARG A 335 4.64 -4.08 4.10
C ARG A 335 4.29 -2.77 4.83
N THR A 336 3.65 -2.91 5.98
CA THR A 336 3.23 -1.76 6.80
C THR A 336 4.39 -0.95 7.37
N SER A 337 5.57 -1.53 7.43
CA SER A 337 6.79 -0.80 7.76
C SER A 337 7.21 0.19 6.68
N ASN A 338 6.79 -0.04 5.42
CA ASN A 338 7.13 0.81 4.26
C ASN A 338 8.59 1.30 4.28
N GLU A 339 9.47 0.37 4.70
CA GLU A 339 10.83 0.64 5.16
C GLU A 339 11.78 1.11 4.09
N TRP A 340 12.86 1.75 4.55
CA TRP A 340 13.99 2.23 3.76
C TRP A 340 15.32 1.71 4.30
N PRO A 341 16.31 1.42 3.43
CA PRO A 341 17.64 0.97 3.86
C PRO A 341 18.32 1.92 4.84
N GLY A 342 18.85 1.37 5.93
CA GLY A 342 19.56 2.13 6.95
C GLY A 342 18.71 3.09 7.80
N VAL A 343 17.39 3.10 7.62
CA VAL A 343 16.45 4.00 8.32
C VAL A 343 15.28 3.21 8.94
N GLY A 344 14.89 2.11 8.32
CA GLY A 344 13.69 1.38 8.72
C GLY A 344 12.42 2.14 8.34
N MET A 345 11.41 2.13 9.22
CA MET A 345 10.08 2.68 8.93
C MET A 345 9.93 4.19 9.20
N SER A 346 10.86 4.81 9.92
CA SER A 346 10.70 6.18 10.42
C SER A 346 11.27 7.19 9.42
N VAL A 347 10.40 7.63 8.52
CA VAL A 347 10.72 8.63 7.48
C VAL A 347 9.82 9.86 7.60
N PRO A 348 10.22 11.02 7.04
CA PRO A 348 9.34 12.19 7.04
C PRO A 348 8.09 11.99 6.17
N ALA A 349 7.01 12.69 6.49
CA ALA A 349 5.70 12.55 5.84
C ALA A 349 5.74 12.72 4.31
N TRP A 350 6.56 13.64 3.80
CA TRP A 350 6.71 13.84 2.36
C TRP A 350 7.31 12.63 1.64
N LEU A 351 8.15 11.83 2.34
CA LEU A 351 8.76 10.63 1.75
C LEU A 351 7.75 9.47 1.69
N SER A 352 6.79 9.40 2.63
CA SER A 352 5.61 8.56 2.49
C SER A 352 4.78 8.99 1.26
N ASP A 353 4.54 10.31 1.06
CA ASP A 353 3.83 10.84 -0.11
C ASP A 353 4.59 10.57 -1.42
N TYR A 354 5.91 10.57 -1.38
CA TYR A 354 6.74 10.20 -2.53
C TYR A 354 6.55 8.71 -2.89
N SER A 355 6.70 7.82 -1.91
CA SER A 355 6.55 6.37 -2.10
C SER A 355 5.15 5.98 -2.59
N ASN A 356 4.10 6.47 -1.89
CA ASN A 356 2.71 6.16 -2.24
C ASN A 356 2.27 6.88 -3.55
N GLY A 357 2.84 8.05 -3.82
CA GLY A 357 2.61 8.79 -5.05
C GLY A 357 3.17 8.09 -6.29
N LEU A 358 4.29 7.37 -6.16
CA LEU A 358 4.82 6.54 -7.24
C LEU A 358 3.87 5.39 -7.61
N MET A 359 3.12 4.83 -6.64
CA MET A 359 2.09 3.84 -6.96
C MET A 359 1.00 4.45 -7.85
N VAL A 360 0.54 5.67 -7.54
CA VAL A 360 -0.45 6.39 -8.36
C VAL A 360 0.11 6.74 -9.74
N GLU A 361 1.39 7.09 -9.83
CA GLU A 361 2.09 7.35 -11.10
C GLU A 361 2.19 6.08 -11.96
N ASP A 362 2.34 4.93 -11.32
CA ASP A 362 2.31 3.60 -11.95
C ASP A 362 0.90 3.15 -12.36
N ASN A 363 -0.10 4.02 -12.26
CA ASN A 363 -1.51 3.72 -12.47
C ASN A 363 -2.12 2.71 -11.46
N ALA A 364 -1.46 2.47 -10.34
CA ALA A 364 -2.07 1.74 -9.24
C ALA A 364 -3.14 2.60 -8.55
N ASN A 365 -4.23 1.95 -8.14
CA ASN A 365 -5.32 2.59 -7.39
C ASN A 365 -5.48 2.04 -5.98
N LEU A 366 -4.78 0.95 -5.63
CA LEU A 366 -4.90 0.28 -4.34
C LEU A 366 -3.53 -0.06 -3.75
N VAL A 367 -3.34 0.20 -2.46
CA VAL A 367 -2.33 -0.44 -1.63
C VAL A 367 -3.02 -1.33 -0.59
N ARG A 368 -2.58 -2.58 -0.52
CA ARG A 368 -2.93 -3.50 0.56
C ARG A 368 -1.78 -3.57 1.55
N TRP A 369 -2.01 -3.12 2.76
CA TRP A 369 -0.99 -3.16 3.82
C TRP A 369 -0.88 -4.56 4.44
N MET A 370 0.34 -5.11 4.53
CA MET A 370 0.60 -6.45 5.06
C MET A 370 1.43 -6.40 6.33
N HIS A 371 1.13 -7.08 7.45
CA HIS A 371 -0.13 -7.77 7.82
C HIS A 371 -0.58 -7.24 9.17
N ILE A 372 -0.45 -5.93 9.38
CA ILE A 372 -0.80 -5.21 10.60
C ILE A 372 -1.32 -3.81 10.22
N THR A 373 -1.97 -3.14 11.15
CA THR A 373 -2.41 -1.75 10.94
C THR A 373 -1.23 -0.84 10.57
N PRO A 374 -1.30 -0.12 9.44
CA PRO A 374 -0.22 0.78 9.02
C PRO A 374 -0.10 2.00 9.93
N TRP A 375 1.05 2.69 9.83
CA TRP A 375 1.27 3.95 10.53
C TRP A 375 0.30 5.03 10.05
N LYS A 376 -0.21 5.86 10.96
CA LYS A 376 -1.11 6.99 10.67
C LYS A 376 -0.59 7.88 9.55
N GLN A 377 0.71 8.15 9.53
CA GLN A 377 1.37 8.95 8.50
C GLN A 377 1.23 8.36 7.09
N ASP A 378 1.35 7.02 6.93
CA ASP A 378 1.16 6.37 5.63
C ASP A 378 -0.32 6.36 5.21
N ILE A 379 -1.24 6.22 6.15
CA ILE A 379 -2.68 6.37 5.90
C ILE A 379 -3.01 7.77 5.40
N GLU A 380 -2.54 8.81 6.07
CA GLU A 380 -2.73 10.21 5.66
C GLU A 380 -2.02 10.54 4.34
N SER A 381 -0.89 9.87 4.06
CA SER A 381 -0.23 9.96 2.76
C SER A 381 -1.13 9.43 1.64
N CYS A 382 -1.79 8.28 1.84
CA CYS A 382 -2.76 7.74 0.87
C CYS A 382 -3.94 8.71 0.64
N ASP A 383 -4.41 9.40 1.69
CA ASP A 383 -5.42 10.44 1.55
C ASP A 383 -4.96 11.56 0.63
N ARG A 384 -3.71 12.05 0.83
CA ARG A 384 -3.14 13.16 0.05
C ARG A 384 -2.85 12.79 -1.40
N VAL A 385 -2.38 11.58 -1.68
CA VAL A 385 -2.04 11.18 -3.05
C VAL A 385 -3.22 10.61 -3.84
N GLY A 386 -4.34 10.32 -3.17
CA GLY A 386 -5.50 9.71 -3.81
C GLY A 386 -5.31 8.22 -4.07
N LEU A 387 -4.72 7.47 -3.14
CA LEU A 387 -4.50 6.03 -3.23
C LEU A 387 -5.47 5.29 -2.29
N ILE A 388 -6.33 4.44 -2.85
CA ILE A 388 -7.19 3.57 -2.05
C ILE A 388 -6.32 2.65 -1.20
N GLN A 389 -6.78 2.30 0.00
CA GLN A 389 -6.07 1.35 0.84
C GLN A 389 -6.99 0.31 1.49
N ALA A 390 -6.43 -0.90 1.66
CA ALA A 390 -6.95 -1.94 2.51
C ALA A 390 -6.15 -1.94 3.81
N MET A 391 -6.82 -1.60 4.91
CA MET A 391 -6.22 -1.51 6.25
C MET A 391 -6.46 -2.80 7.01
N GLN A 392 -5.38 -3.46 7.39
CA GLN A 392 -5.46 -4.68 8.18
C GLN A 392 -5.56 -4.41 9.69
N ALA A 393 -6.19 -5.35 10.41
CA ALA A 393 -6.07 -5.46 11.85
C ALA A 393 -4.64 -5.90 12.25
N GLY A 394 -4.40 -7.17 12.38
CA GLY A 394 -3.09 -7.76 12.66
C GLY A 394 -3.18 -9.26 12.58
N ASP A 395 -2.24 -9.89 11.89
CA ASP A 395 -2.31 -11.30 11.56
C ASP A 395 -0.93 -11.98 11.56
N ALA A 396 -0.94 -13.27 11.77
CA ALA A 396 0.18 -14.20 11.60
C ALA A 396 -0.24 -15.40 10.74
N GLU A 397 -1.01 -15.16 9.68
CA GLU A 397 -1.40 -16.15 8.66
C GLU A 397 -2.21 -17.35 9.20
N LYS A 398 -3.09 -17.13 10.15
CA LYS A 398 -4.08 -18.16 10.58
C LYS A 398 -5.26 -17.51 11.28
N ASP A 399 -6.42 -18.12 11.13
CA ASP A 399 -7.51 -17.88 12.09
C ASP A 399 -7.08 -18.34 13.48
N ARG A 400 -7.52 -17.65 14.52
CA ARG A 400 -7.13 -17.87 15.91
C ARG A 400 -8.35 -17.83 16.79
N GLU A 401 -8.24 -18.48 17.95
CA GLU A 401 -9.28 -18.50 18.95
C GLU A 401 -8.80 -17.87 20.26
N GLY A 402 -9.73 -17.65 21.19
CA GLY A 402 -9.46 -17.17 22.55
C GLY A 402 -8.73 -15.83 22.55
N ARG A 403 -7.76 -15.64 23.47
CA ARG A 403 -7.10 -14.34 23.68
C ARG A 403 -6.41 -13.80 22.41
N GLN A 404 -5.87 -14.64 21.55
CA GLN A 404 -5.27 -14.16 20.29
C GLN A 404 -6.31 -13.59 19.33
N TRP A 405 -7.51 -14.15 19.29
CA TRP A 405 -8.60 -13.57 18.50
C TRP A 405 -9.08 -12.25 19.14
N GLU A 406 -9.25 -12.21 20.46
CA GLU A 406 -9.61 -10.97 21.16
C GLU A 406 -8.58 -9.84 20.92
N GLN A 407 -7.28 -10.14 20.93
CA GLN A 407 -6.23 -9.17 20.59
C GLN A 407 -6.43 -8.61 19.18
N ARG A 408 -6.85 -9.45 18.21
CA ARG A 408 -7.13 -9.02 16.82
C ARG A 408 -8.37 -8.14 16.75
N THR A 409 -9.45 -8.48 17.42
CA THR A 409 -10.68 -7.67 17.47
C THR A 409 -10.46 -6.32 18.17
N GLU A 410 -9.68 -6.31 19.26
CA GLU A 410 -9.27 -5.09 19.94
C GLU A 410 -8.45 -4.17 19.03
N LEU A 411 -7.50 -4.74 18.28
CA LEU A 411 -6.69 -3.98 17.33
C LEU A 411 -7.54 -3.42 16.18
N MET A 412 -8.48 -4.21 15.61
CA MET A 412 -9.39 -3.75 14.57
C MET A 412 -10.27 -2.59 15.08
N ARG A 413 -10.86 -2.72 16.25
CA ARG A 413 -11.65 -1.66 16.88
C ARG A 413 -10.84 -0.36 17.01
N ASP A 414 -9.66 -0.46 17.58
CA ASP A 414 -8.81 0.70 17.84
C ASP A 414 -8.33 1.34 16.53
N ALA A 415 -8.01 0.53 15.52
CA ALA A 415 -7.63 0.99 14.20
C ALA A 415 -8.78 1.72 13.48
N ILE A 416 -10.00 1.20 13.57
CA ILE A 416 -11.20 1.85 13.01
C ILE A 416 -11.43 3.20 13.68
N ILE A 417 -11.48 3.26 15.00
CA ILE A 417 -11.74 4.50 15.75
C ILE A 417 -10.68 5.56 15.42
N TYR A 418 -9.40 5.17 15.37
CA TYR A 418 -8.30 6.10 15.12
C TYR A 418 -8.25 6.62 13.68
N ASN A 419 -8.75 5.84 12.69
CA ASN A 419 -8.59 6.14 11.28
C ASN A 419 -9.91 6.35 10.51
N ARG A 420 -11.07 6.31 11.14
CA ARG A 420 -12.38 6.40 10.45
C ARG A 420 -12.64 7.71 9.69
N ASN A 421 -11.84 8.75 9.93
CA ASN A 421 -11.91 10.01 9.20
C ASN A 421 -11.06 10.07 7.93
N ASN A 422 -10.30 9.00 7.60
CA ASN A 422 -9.42 8.95 6.44
C ASN A 422 -10.16 8.42 5.21
N PRO A 423 -10.33 9.21 4.13
CA PRO A 423 -11.16 8.83 2.98
C PRO A 423 -10.55 7.73 2.13
N SER A 424 -9.24 7.54 2.13
CA SER A 424 -8.54 6.55 1.32
C SER A 424 -8.81 5.09 1.75
N ILE A 425 -9.20 4.85 3.00
CA ILE A 425 -9.57 3.52 3.47
C ILE A 425 -10.91 3.13 2.83
N LEU A 426 -10.92 2.16 1.90
CA LEU A 426 -12.13 1.57 1.32
C LEU A 426 -12.37 0.16 1.86
N PHE A 427 -11.33 -0.51 2.35
CA PHE A 427 -11.41 -1.88 2.82
C PHE A 427 -10.83 -2.01 4.23
N TYR A 428 -11.57 -2.69 5.10
CA TYR A 428 -11.07 -3.23 6.35
C TYR A 428 -10.80 -4.72 6.18
N GLU A 429 -9.58 -5.16 6.46
CA GLU A 429 -9.16 -6.55 6.28
C GLU A 429 -8.96 -7.22 7.64
N CYS A 430 -9.76 -8.27 7.89
CA CYS A 430 -9.84 -8.95 9.20
C CYS A 430 -8.70 -9.94 9.44
N GLY A 431 -8.03 -10.37 8.39
CA GLY A 431 -6.89 -11.30 8.44
C GLY A 431 -6.28 -11.55 7.08
N ASN A 432 -5.04 -12.02 7.04
CA ASN A 432 -4.36 -12.41 5.81
C ASN A 432 -4.79 -13.79 5.32
N GLU A 433 -5.17 -14.67 6.21
CA GLU A 433 -5.78 -15.97 5.91
C GLU A 433 -7.30 -15.90 6.11
N SER A 434 -8.02 -16.90 5.59
CA SER A 434 -9.44 -17.05 5.88
C SER A 434 -9.70 -17.02 7.37
N ILE A 435 -10.83 -16.42 7.74
CA ILE A 435 -11.40 -16.51 9.09
C ILE A 435 -12.74 -17.24 9.04
N SER A 436 -13.18 -17.76 10.17
CA SER A 436 -14.48 -18.43 10.27
C SER A 436 -15.63 -17.43 10.02
N ARG A 437 -16.80 -17.97 9.69
CA ARG A 437 -18.02 -17.17 9.53
C ARG A 437 -18.37 -16.41 10.81
N GLU A 438 -18.22 -17.05 11.96
CA GLU A 438 -18.48 -16.46 13.27
C GLU A 438 -17.55 -15.26 13.53
N HIS A 439 -16.27 -15.40 13.23
CA HIS A 439 -15.29 -14.33 13.33
C HIS A 439 -15.57 -13.18 12.35
N MET A 440 -16.03 -13.48 11.13
CA MET A 440 -16.42 -12.44 10.17
C MET A 440 -17.62 -11.63 10.66
N ILE A 441 -18.64 -12.30 11.26
CA ILE A 441 -19.79 -11.64 11.88
C ILE A 441 -19.36 -10.71 13.01
N GLU A 442 -18.44 -11.15 13.88
CA GLU A 442 -17.92 -10.33 14.97
C GLU A 442 -17.15 -9.09 14.46
N MET A 443 -16.26 -9.27 13.49
CA MET A 443 -15.51 -8.16 12.87
C MET A 443 -16.44 -7.15 12.20
N LYS A 444 -17.47 -7.64 11.49
CA LYS A 444 -18.48 -6.78 10.88
C LYS A 444 -19.26 -5.99 11.93
N ALA A 445 -19.64 -6.61 13.05
CA ALA A 445 -20.31 -5.91 14.14
C ALA A 445 -19.43 -4.79 14.76
N ILE A 446 -18.11 -5.00 14.85
CA ILE A 446 -17.17 -3.97 15.29
C ILE A 446 -17.17 -2.78 14.31
N ARG A 447 -17.06 -3.03 12.99
CA ARG A 447 -17.14 -1.98 11.97
C ARG A 447 -18.46 -1.25 12.04
N ASP A 448 -19.59 -1.95 12.07
CA ASP A 448 -20.92 -1.37 12.08
C ASP A 448 -21.20 -0.50 13.32
N LYS A 449 -20.52 -0.82 14.44
CA LYS A 449 -20.60 0.00 15.67
C LYS A 449 -19.76 1.27 15.62
N TYR A 450 -18.54 1.22 15.08
CA TYR A 450 -17.59 2.32 15.21
C TYR A 450 -17.38 3.13 13.93
N ASP A 451 -17.79 2.60 12.77
CA ASP A 451 -17.73 3.26 11.47
C ASP A 451 -18.94 2.92 10.58
N PRO A 452 -20.19 3.13 11.06
CA PRO A 452 -21.40 2.74 10.33
C PRO A 452 -21.61 3.52 9.03
N HIS A 453 -21.07 4.74 8.93
CA HIS A 453 -21.32 5.69 7.83
C HIS A 453 -20.11 5.88 6.90
N GLY A 454 -19.00 5.21 7.17
CA GLY A 454 -17.75 5.40 6.43
C GLY A 454 -17.76 4.86 5.00
N GLY A 455 -18.76 4.05 4.60
CA GLY A 455 -18.83 3.47 3.27
C GLY A 455 -17.63 2.56 2.95
N ARG A 456 -17.22 1.73 3.90
CA ARG A 456 -16.06 0.84 3.81
C ARG A 456 -16.50 -0.62 3.87
N ALA A 457 -16.04 -1.42 2.91
CA ALA A 457 -16.26 -2.86 2.92
C ALA A 457 -15.35 -3.55 3.95
N ILE A 458 -15.86 -4.59 4.57
CA ILE A 458 -15.11 -5.44 5.49
C ILE A 458 -15.05 -6.88 4.98
N GLY A 459 -13.89 -7.51 5.05
CA GLY A 459 -13.67 -8.86 4.53
C GLY A 459 -12.33 -9.42 4.96
N SER A 460 -11.97 -10.54 4.38
CA SER A 460 -10.68 -11.21 4.58
C SER A 460 -10.29 -11.95 3.31
N ARG A 461 -9.15 -12.62 3.31
CA ARG A 461 -8.77 -13.50 2.20
C ARG A 461 -9.77 -14.66 2.10
N GLU A 462 -9.99 -15.15 0.90
CA GLU A 462 -10.98 -16.15 0.48
C GLU A 462 -12.41 -15.62 0.54
N MET A 463 -13.20 -15.89 1.53
CA MET A 463 -14.58 -15.42 1.71
C MET A 463 -15.56 -15.82 0.58
N LEU A 464 -15.27 -16.86 -0.17
CA LEU A 464 -16.11 -17.29 -1.30
C LEU A 464 -17.52 -17.72 -0.90
N ASP A 465 -17.65 -18.38 0.24
CA ASP A 465 -18.90 -18.91 0.80
C ASP A 465 -19.43 -18.16 2.02
N ILE A 466 -18.68 -17.14 2.50
CA ILE A 466 -19.06 -16.35 3.67
C ILE A 466 -19.80 -15.09 3.22
N ARG A 467 -21.13 -15.18 3.19
CA ARG A 467 -22.01 -14.09 2.68
C ARG A 467 -22.05 -12.84 3.55
N GLU A 468 -21.57 -12.90 4.78
CA GLU A 468 -21.40 -11.76 5.67
C GLU A 468 -20.22 -10.88 5.32
N ALA A 469 -19.22 -11.41 4.62
CA ALA A 469 -18.15 -10.62 4.04
C ALA A 469 -18.66 -9.75 2.90
N GLU A 470 -18.14 -8.53 2.78
CA GLU A 470 -18.53 -7.57 1.75
C GLU A 470 -17.54 -7.53 0.58
N TYR A 471 -16.42 -8.20 0.73
CA TYR A 471 -15.44 -8.51 -0.32
C TYR A 471 -14.58 -9.71 0.11
N GLY A 472 -13.89 -10.27 -0.86
CA GLY A 472 -12.92 -11.32 -0.62
C GLY A 472 -11.88 -11.38 -1.73
N GLY A 473 -11.11 -12.45 -1.75
CA GLY A 473 -10.13 -12.70 -2.79
C GLY A 473 -9.13 -13.75 -2.36
N GLU A 474 -8.35 -14.22 -3.30
CA GLU A 474 -7.35 -15.25 -3.08
C GLU A 474 -5.93 -14.69 -3.34
N MET A 475 -4.96 -15.48 -3.02
CA MET A 475 -3.57 -15.25 -3.29
C MET A 475 -3.16 -16.06 -4.53
N LEU A 476 -2.60 -15.43 -5.54
CA LEU A 476 -2.10 -16.06 -6.78
C LEU A 476 -3.17 -16.57 -7.76
N TYR A 477 -4.43 -16.62 -7.40
CA TYR A 477 -5.48 -17.21 -8.23
C TYR A 477 -6.60 -16.21 -8.50
N ILE A 478 -7.35 -16.46 -9.57
CA ILE A 478 -8.49 -15.66 -9.93
C ILE A 478 -9.76 -16.29 -9.36
N ASN A 479 -10.48 -15.49 -8.58
CA ASN A 479 -11.82 -15.79 -8.14
C ASN A 479 -12.80 -14.78 -8.72
N LYS A 480 -14.02 -15.24 -8.95
CA LYS A 480 -15.14 -14.43 -9.43
C LYS A 480 -16.38 -14.70 -8.60
N SER A 481 -17.27 -13.71 -8.48
CA SER A 481 -18.56 -13.85 -7.84
C SER A 481 -19.58 -12.90 -8.45
N LYS A 482 -20.87 -13.31 -8.51
CA LYS A 482 -22.01 -12.45 -8.81
C LYS A 482 -22.46 -11.61 -7.60
N HIS A 483 -21.98 -11.94 -6.40
CA HIS A 483 -22.44 -11.33 -5.15
C HIS A 483 -21.56 -10.17 -4.70
N HIS A 484 -20.37 -10.44 -4.20
CA HIS A 484 -19.45 -9.41 -3.71
C HIS A 484 -18.15 -9.37 -4.52
N PRO A 485 -17.43 -8.23 -4.48
CA PRO A 485 -16.17 -8.10 -5.20
C PRO A 485 -15.15 -9.12 -4.74
N MET A 486 -14.48 -9.77 -5.70
CA MET A 486 -13.34 -10.64 -5.45
C MET A 486 -12.11 -10.05 -6.14
N TRP A 487 -11.07 -9.67 -5.39
CA TRP A 487 -9.80 -9.17 -5.93
C TRP A 487 -8.63 -9.92 -5.30
N ALA A 488 -7.64 -10.31 -6.13
CA ALA A 488 -6.49 -11.05 -5.64
C ALA A 488 -5.68 -10.21 -4.67
N MET A 489 -5.40 -10.75 -3.49
CA MET A 489 -4.73 -10.02 -2.41
C MET A 489 -3.20 -10.03 -2.53
N GLU A 490 -2.64 -10.99 -3.27
CA GLU A 490 -1.21 -11.10 -3.53
C GLU A 490 -0.95 -11.91 -4.80
N TYR A 491 -0.76 -11.31 -5.96
CA TYR A 491 -0.35 -12.07 -7.14
C TYR A 491 1.12 -11.83 -7.50
N CYS A 492 1.71 -12.75 -8.27
CA CYS A 492 3.10 -12.68 -8.79
C CYS A 492 4.16 -12.42 -7.71
N ARG A 493 4.57 -13.49 -7.03
CA ARG A 493 5.63 -13.45 -6.00
C ARG A 493 7.05 -13.56 -6.55
N ASP A 494 7.22 -13.63 -7.84
CA ASP A 494 8.51 -13.74 -8.49
C ASP A 494 9.42 -12.57 -8.13
N GLU A 495 10.71 -12.76 -8.17
CA GLU A 495 11.72 -11.77 -7.81
C GLU A 495 12.59 -11.39 -8.99
N GLY A 496 12.94 -10.12 -9.10
CA GLY A 496 13.78 -9.59 -10.15
C GLY A 496 14.84 -8.65 -9.60
N LEU A 497 16.05 -8.80 -10.14
CA LEU A 497 17.24 -8.06 -9.75
C LEU A 497 17.37 -6.79 -10.59
N ARG A 498 17.36 -5.61 -9.98
CA ARG A 498 17.50 -4.33 -10.70
C ARG A 498 18.84 -4.24 -11.46
N LYS A 499 19.88 -4.81 -10.92
CA LYS A 499 21.24 -4.79 -11.47
C LYS A 499 21.37 -5.43 -12.86
N TYR A 500 20.50 -6.38 -13.21
CA TYR A 500 20.63 -7.21 -14.41
C TYR A 500 19.50 -6.91 -15.39
N TRP A 501 19.82 -6.33 -16.54
CA TRP A 501 18.84 -6.06 -17.59
C TRP A 501 18.35 -7.34 -18.28
N ASP A 502 19.33 -8.10 -18.82
CA ASP A 502 19.13 -9.31 -19.61
C ASP A 502 20.41 -10.16 -19.63
N GLU A 503 20.40 -11.26 -20.41
CA GLU A 503 21.56 -12.16 -20.55
C GLU A 503 22.62 -11.61 -21.52
N TYR A 504 22.33 -10.59 -22.31
CA TYR A 504 23.14 -10.10 -23.42
C TYR A 504 24.03 -8.90 -23.04
N SER A 505 23.81 -8.31 -21.90
CA SER A 505 24.49 -7.08 -21.47
C SER A 505 25.22 -7.25 -20.13
N TYR A 506 26.28 -6.46 -19.94
CA TYR A 506 27.03 -6.44 -18.66
C TYR A 506 26.09 -5.99 -17.51
N PRO A 507 26.15 -6.65 -16.35
CA PRO A 507 27.14 -7.66 -15.91
C PRO A 507 26.86 -9.13 -16.28
N TYR A 508 26.15 -9.42 -17.34
CA TYR A 508 25.88 -10.75 -17.89
C TYR A 508 25.38 -11.75 -16.84
N HIS A 509 24.10 -11.70 -16.56
CA HIS A 509 23.44 -12.62 -15.67
C HIS A 509 22.46 -13.48 -16.45
N LYS A 510 22.68 -14.79 -16.45
CA LYS A 510 21.74 -15.71 -17.10
C LYS A 510 20.49 -15.80 -16.26
N ASN A 511 19.33 -15.60 -16.90
CA ASN A 511 18.05 -15.68 -16.21
C ASN A 511 17.91 -17.00 -15.44
N GLY A 512 17.64 -16.93 -14.15
CA GLY A 512 17.54 -18.06 -13.25
C GLY A 512 18.87 -18.54 -12.65
N GLU A 513 20.01 -17.92 -12.98
CA GLU A 513 21.30 -18.24 -12.33
C GLU A 513 21.31 -17.76 -10.88
N GLY A 514 22.15 -18.42 -10.09
CA GLY A 514 22.46 -18.04 -8.72
C GLY A 514 21.90 -18.99 -7.67
N ASN A 515 21.88 -18.52 -6.43
CA ASN A 515 21.41 -19.32 -5.32
C ASN A 515 19.88 -19.45 -5.37
N ASN A 516 19.40 -20.68 -5.44
CA ASN A 516 18.00 -21.03 -5.40
C ASN A 516 17.57 -21.64 -4.05
N SER A 517 18.42 -21.56 -3.02
CA SER A 517 18.05 -21.98 -1.69
C SER A 517 17.25 -20.87 -1.00
N PHE A 518 16.23 -21.28 -0.33
CA PHE A 518 15.34 -20.43 0.42
C PHE A 518 15.36 -20.87 1.89
N ARG A 519 15.60 -19.93 2.78
CA ARG A 519 15.60 -20.17 4.21
C ARG A 519 14.28 -19.73 4.82
N SER A 520 13.56 -20.66 5.40
CA SER A 520 12.35 -20.32 6.12
C SER A 520 12.69 -19.65 7.45
N ALA A 521 12.26 -18.42 7.62
CA ALA A 521 12.36 -17.68 8.89
C ALA A 521 11.61 -18.39 10.05
N MET A 522 10.51 -19.09 9.74
CA MET A 522 9.73 -19.82 10.75
C MET A 522 10.45 -21.05 11.30
N THR A 523 11.21 -21.73 10.49
CA THR A 523 11.82 -23.01 10.87
C THR A 523 13.35 -22.96 10.99
N ASN A 524 13.95 -21.86 10.58
CA ASN A 524 15.42 -21.69 10.46
C ASN A 524 16.10 -22.83 9.67
N LYS A 525 15.34 -23.50 8.81
CA LYS A 525 15.82 -24.60 7.98
C LYS A 525 15.91 -24.16 6.53
N VAL A 526 16.96 -24.55 5.86
CA VAL A 526 17.06 -24.43 4.40
C VAL A 526 15.99 -25.33 3.80
N GLN A 527 15.01 -24.73 3.13
CA GLN A 527 14.00 -25.47 2.40
C GLN A 527 14.57 -26.06 1.09
N LYS A 528 13.82 -26.97 0.48
CA LYS A 528 14.21 -27.62 -0.79
C LYS A 528 14.63 -26.56 -1.81
N LYS A 529 15.55 -26.95 -2.68
CA LYS A 529 15.88 -26.19 -3.90
C LYS A 529 14.58 -25.86 -4.64
N VAL A 530 14.36 -24.58 -4.87
CA VAL A 530 13.28 -24.05 -5.71
C VAL A 530 13.87 -23.63 -7.04
N ASP A 531 13.03 -23.43 -8.04
CA ASP A 531 13.52 -22.98 -9.34
C ASP A 531 14.13 -21.57 -9.18
N ALA A 532 15.43 -21.45 -9.48
CA ALA A 532 16.15 -20.18 -9.37
C ALA A 532 15.57 -19.09 -10.27
N ARG A 533 14.87 -19.47 -11.35
CA ARG A 533 14.22 -18.52 -12.25
C ARG A 533 13.16 -17.65 -11.55
N ALA A 534 12.46 -18.19 -10.57
CA ALA A 534 11.48 -17.45 -9.79
C ALA A 534 12.09 -16.40 -8.85
N TYR A 535 13.38 -16.56 -8.49
CA TYR A 535 14.04 -15.68 -7.52
C TYR A 535 15.21 -14.88 -8.07
N ASN A 536 15.60 -15.15 -9.31
CA ASN A 536 16.77 -14.52 -9.92
C ASN A 536 16.48 -14.06 -11.36
N HIS A 537 15.28 -13.55 -11.60
CA HIS A 537 14.93 -12.97 -12.88
C HIS A 537 15.81 -11.77 -13.21
N ASN A 538 16.15 -11.65 -14.47
CA ASN A 538 16.58 -10.38 -15.06
C ASN A 538 15.36 -9.44 -15.21
N GLN A 539 15.58 -8.15 -15.44
CA GLN A 539 14.48 -7.18 -15.56
C GLN A 539 13.54 -7.51 -16.72
N ASP A 540 14.05 -7.95 -17.86
CA ASP A 540 13.25 -8.33 -19.02
C ASP A 540 12.32 -9.52 -18.74
N SER A 541 12.85 -10.62 -18.22
CA SER A 541 12.04 -11.79 -17.88
C SER A 541 11.07 -11.53 -16.72
N PHE A 542 11.48 -10.72 -15.76
CA PHE A 542 10.58 -10.29 -14.68
C PHE A 542 9.41 -9.45 -15.20
N THR A 543 9.67 -8.58 -16.17
CA THR A 543 8.64 -7.79 -16.84
C THR A 543 7.65 -8.68 -17.58
N ILE A 544 8.15 -9.61 -18.39
CA ILE A 544 7.31 -10.56 -19.13
C ILE A 544 6.42 -11.35 -18.19
N GLU A 545 6.98 -11.87 -17.09
CA GLU A 545 6.20 -12.63 -16.10
C GLU A 545 5.08 -11.79 -15.49
N ASN A 546 5.31 -10.52 -15.18
CA ASN A 546 4.26 -9.63 -14.68
C ASN A 546 3.16 -9.37 -15.72
N VAL A 547 3.50 -9.28 -17.01
CA VAL A 547 2.50 -9.15 -18.09
C VAL A 547 1.64 -10.41 -18.18
N ILE A 548 2.25 -11.59 -18.17
CA ILE A 548 1.55 -12.88 -18.20
C ILE A 548 0.56 -12.99 -17.04
N ARG A 549 0.98 -12.63 -15.81
CA ARG A 549 0.12 -12.71 -14.62
C ARG A 549 -1.06 -11.75 -14.66
N TRP A 550 -0.84 -10.54 -15.16
CA TRP A 550 -1.94 -9.56 -15.22
C TRP A 550 -2.95 -9.88 -16.31
N PHE A 551 -2.54 -10.56 -17.39
CA PHE A 551 -3.41 -10.87 -18.52
C PHE A 551 -4.69 -11.59 -18.13
N ASP A 552 -4.64 -12.54 -17.21
CA ASP A 552 -5.82 -13.27 -16.77
C ASP A 552 -6.81 -12.39 -16.00
N TYR A 553 -6.33 -11.46 -15.15
CA TYR A 553 -7.20 -10.47 -14.47
C TYR A 553 -7.84 -9.50 -15.45
N TRP A 554 -7.11 -9.17 -16.52
CA TRP A 554 -7.65 -8.33 -17.60
C TRP A 554 -8.74 -9.06 -18.37
N ARG A 555 -8.61 -10.37 -18.66
CA ARG A 555 -9.65 -11.16 -19.34
C ARG A 555 -10.95 -11.22 -18.56
N GLU A 556 -10.89 -11.24 -17.24
CA GLU A 556 -12.03 -11.42 -16.32
C GLU A 556 -12.58 -10.10 -15.74
N ARG A 557 -12.20 -8.95 -16.33
CA ARG A 557 -12.61 -7.63 -15.84
C ARG A 557 -14.11 -7.36 -16.00
N PRO A 558 -14.69 -6.33 -15.33
CA PRO A 558 -16.05 -5.86 -15.59
C PRO A 558 -16.31 -5.61 -17.07
N GLY A 559 -17.48 -6.00 -17.57
CA GLY A 559 -17.87 -5.92 -18.99
C GLY A 559 -17.60 -7.20 -19.80
N THR A 560 -17.13 -8.28 -19.17
CA THR A 560 -16.90 -9.58 -19.82
C THR A 560 -17.90 -10.67 -19.36
N GLY A 561 -19.02 -10.28 -18.79
CA GLY A 561 -20.08 -11.15 -18.29
C GLY A 561 -20.57 -10.70 -16.90
N ASP A 562 -21.44 -11.50 -16.28
CA ASP A 562 -22.04 -11.20 -14.96
C ASP A 562 -21.13 -11.60 -13.80
N ARG A 563 -20.30 -12.64 -13.98
CA ARG A 563 -19.25 -13.03 -13.02
C ARG A 563 -17.92 -12.43 -13.48
N VAL A 564 -17.40 -11.53 -12.67
CA VAL A 564 -16.16 -10.81 -12.99
C VAL A 564 -15.19 -10.81 -11.81
N SER A 565 -13.91 -10.66 -12.12
CA SER A 565 -12.87 -10.37 -11.11
C SER A 565 -12.76 -8.87 -10.93
N SER A 566 -12.74 -8.44 -9.68
CA SER A 566 -12.47 -7.04 -9.34
C SER A 566 -11.00 -6.65 -9.41
N GLY A 567 -10.13 -7.50 -10.02
CA GLY A 567 -8.72 -7.24 -10.21
C GLY A 567 -7.82 -7.82 -9.12
N GLY A 568 -6.75 -7.13 -8.77
CA GLY A 568 -5.83 -7.63 -7.75
C GLY A 568 -4.62 -6.74 -7.49
N VAL A 569 -3.86 -7.09 -6.45
CA VAL A 569 -2.62 -6.43 -6.06
C VAL A 569 -1.42 -7.35 -6.23
N LYS A 570 -0.38 -6.80 -6.85
CA LYS A 570 0.90 -7.50 -6.99
C LYS A 570 1.68 -7.45 -5.67
N ILE A 571 2.27 -8.54 -5.27
CA ILE A 571 3.24 -8.55 -4.19
C ILE A 571 4.65 -8.46 -4.79
N ILE A 572 5.35 -7.33 -4.66
CA ILE A 572 5.19 -6.18 -3.79
C ILE A 572 5.51 -4.90 -4.57
N PHE A 573 5.25 -3.71 -4.01
CA PHE A 573 5.62 -2.45 -4.66
C PHE A 573 7.13 -2.20 -4.65
N SER A 574 7.74 -2.17 -3.47
CA SER A 574 9.19 -2.00 -3.30
C SER A 574 9.84 -3.21 -2.66
N ASP A 575 11.11 -3.46 -2.99
CA ASP A 575 11.90 -4.45 -2.29
C ASP A 575 11.86 -4.20 -0.78
N THR A 576 11.76 -5.26 0.02
CA THR A 576 11.43 -5.18 1.45
C THR A 576 12.35 -6.07 2.29
N ASN A 577 12.63 -5.64 3.52
CA ASN A 577 13.45 -6.38 4.48
C ASN A 577 12.69 -7.55 5.13
N THR A 578 11.92 -8.28 4.33
CA THR A 578 11.12 -9.42 4.80
C THR A 578 11.23 -10.58 3.81
N HIS A 579 11.05 -11.82 4.27
CA HIS A 579 10.98 -12.98 3.38
C HIS A 579 12.11 -13.09 2.36
N TYR A 580 13.34 -12.83 2.79
CA TYR A 580 14.48 -12.87 1.87
C TYR A 580 14.65 -14.26 1.24
N ARG A 581 15.15 -14.25 0.00
CA ARG A 581 15.46 -15.45 -0.77
C ARG A 581 16.76 -15.22 -1.52
N GLY A 582 17.56 -16.27 -1.67
CA GLY A 582 18.87 -16.15 -2.28
C GLY A 582 19.95 -15.71 -1.28
N VAL A 583 20.79 -14.74 -1.63
CA VAL A 583 21.96 -14.32 -0.85
C VAL A 583 21.76 -12.98 -0.13
N GLU A 584 20.83 -12.16 -0.58
CA GLU A 584 20.53 -10.86 0.01
C GLU A 584 19.64 -11.01 1.25
N ASN A 585 19.74 -10.07 2.19
CA ASN A 585 18.97 -10.06 3.42
C ASN A 585 17.55 -9.50 3.24
N TYR A 586 17.05 -9.38 2.01
CA TYR A 586 15.77 -8.77 1.69
C TYR A 586 15.10 -9.42 0.49
N ARG A 587 13.81 -9.23 0.34
CA ARG A 587 13.00 -9.72 -0.76
C ARG A 587 13.04 -8.75 -1.93
N ARG A 588 13.15 -9.25 -3.17
CA ARG A 588 13.33 -8.49 -4.40
C ARG A 588 12.13 -8.56 -5.35
N SER A 589 10.95 -8.85 -4.83
CA SER A 589 9.71 -8.92 -5.63
C SER A 589 9.15 -7.55 -6.00
N GLY A 590 9.77 -6.45 -5.57
CA GLY A 590 9.34 -5.10 -5.86
C GLY A 590 9.39 -4.76 -7.35
N VAL A 591 8.42 -3.96 -7.82
CA VAL A 591 8.52 -3.28 -9.13
C VAL A 591 9.46 -2.07 -9.05
N THR A 592 9.78 -1.63 -7.85
CA THR A 592 10.89 -0.73 -7.55
C THR A 592 11.87 -1.42 -6.61
N ASP A 593 13.13 -0.94 -6.57
CA ASP A 593 14.05 -1.36 -5.52
C ASP A 593 13.67 -0.73 -4.16
N ALA A 594 14.46 -1.03 -3.12
CA ALA A 594 14.21 -0.50 -1.78
C ALA A 594 14.39 1.03 -1.66
N MET A 595 15.10 1.66 -2.60
CA MET A 595 15.26 3.12 -2.71
C MET A 595 14.20 3.75 -3.63
N ARG A 596 13.16 2.99 -4.03
CA ARG A 596 12.09 3.40 -4.95
C ARG A 596 12.60 3.78 -6.33
N ILE A 597 13.69 3.16 -6.80
CA ILE A 597 14.11 3.27 -8.19
C ILE A 597 13.30 2.25 -9.00
N PRO A 598 12.56 2.67 -10.05
CA PRO A 598 11.76 1.76 -10.86
C PRO A 598 12.62 0.68 -11.54
N LYS A 599 12.08 -0.53 -11.61
CA LYS A 599 12.50 -1.62 -12.49
C LYS A 599 11.57 -1.64 -13.72
N ASP A 600 11.93 -2.35 -14.79
CA ASP A 600 11.08 -2.41 -15.99
C ASP A 600 9.62 -2.83 -15.74
N PRO A 601 9.28 -3.78 -14.83
CA PRO A 601 7.89 -4.11 -14.57
C PRO A 601 7.06 -2.95 -13.98
N PHE A 602 7.66 -1.92 -13.42
CA PHE A 602 6.96 -0.68 -13.06
C PHE A 602 6.29 -0.05 -14.29
N TYR A 603 7.05 0.14 -15.35
CA TYR A 603 6.54 0.72 -16.59
C TYR A 603 5.57 -0.20 -17.31
N ALA A 604 5.72 -1.52 -17.19
CA ALA A 604 4.77 -2.48 -17.72
C ALA A 604 3.39 -2.35 -17.05
N HIS A 605 3.37 -2.22 -15.71
CA HIS A 605 2.13 -1.98 -14.97
C HIS A 605 1.50 -0.64 -15.36
N GLN A 606 2.30 0.42 -15.50
CA GLN A 606 1.82 1.73 -15.95
C GLN A 606 1.09 1.65 -17.30
N VAL A 607 1.53 0.76 -18.20
CA VAL A 607 0.87 0.49 -19.48
C VAL A 607 -0.42 -0.30 -19.28
N MET A 608 -0.37 -1.42 -18.54
CA MET A 608 -1.47 -2.35 -18.40
C MET A 608 -2.60 -1.84 -17.49
N TRP A 609 -2.30 -0.91 -16.59
CA TRP A 609 -3.22 -0.41 -15.56
C TRP A 609 -3.82 0.96 -15.88
N ASP A 610 -3.51 1.53 -17.02
CA ASP A 610 -4.14 2.79 -17.42
C ASP A 610 -5.67 2.63 -17.48
N GLY A 611 -6.40 3.62 -16.93
CA GLY A 611 -7.86 3.61 -16.87
C GLY A 611 -8.46 2.95 -15.62
N TRP A 612 -9.75 3.13 -15.44
CA TRP A 612 -10.50 2.64 -14.28
C TRP A 612 -10.82 1.13 -14.40
N VAL A 613 -11.22 0.69 -15.57
CA VAL A 613 -11.42 -0.71 -15.96
C VAL A 613 -10.78 -0.93 -17.33
N ASP A 614 -11.39 -0.43 -18.41
CA ASP A 614 -10.81 -0.44 -19.75
C ASP A 614 -9.68 0.56 -19.88
N ILE A 615 -8.76 0.33 -20.81
CA ILE A 615 -7.68 1.26 -21.11
C ILE A 615 -8.27 2.58 -21.64
N GLU A 616 -7.90 3.69 -21.01
CA GLU A 616 -8.38 5.03 -21.38
C GLU A 616 -7.35 5.79 -22.23
N ASN A 617 -6.06 5.63 -21.94
CA ASN A 617 -4.98 6.27 -22.67
C ASN A 617 -3.95 5.22 -23.11
N PRO A 618 -3.87 4.88 -24.39
CA PRO A 618 -2.90 3.90 -24.89
C PRO A 618 -1.46 4.32 -24.53
N ARG A 619 -0.68 3.37 -24.03
CA ARG A 619 0.71 3.55 -23.62
C ARG A 619 1.61 2.48 -24.22
N ILE A 620 2.90 2.74 -24.19
CA ILE A 620 3.92 1.85 -24.72
C ILE A 620 5.22 2.00 -23.95
N HIS A 621 5.91 0.89 -23.69
CA HIS A 621 7.22 0.83 -23.07
C HIS A 621 8.11 -0.20 -23.78
N ILE A 622 9.34 0.17 -24.11
CA ILE A 622 10.36 -0.75 -24.61
C ILE A 622 11.11 -1.30 -23.41
N VAL A 623 11.12 -2.61 -23.24
CA VAL A 623 11.75 -3.27 -22.10
C VAL A 623 13.28 -3.23 -22.22
N GLY A 624 13.95 -2.79 -21.16
CA GLY A 624 15.40 -2.79 -21.07
C GLY A 624 16.06 -1.51 -21.57
N HIS A 625 17.15 -1.67 -22.27
CA HIS A 625 17.99 -0.59 -22.81
C HIS A 625 18.44 -0.90 -24.23
N TRP A 626 19.16 0.07 -24.88
CA TRP A 626 19.73 -0.13 -26.22
C TRP A 626 21.24 0.16 -26.25
N ASN A 627 22.02 -0.60 -25.42
CA ASN A 627 23.50 -0.55 -25.36
C ASN A 627 24.04 -1.98 -25.30
N TYR A 628 24.53 -2.50 -26.42
CA TYR A 628 25.08 -3.86 -26.52
C TYR A 628 26.41 -3.88 -27.27
N LYS A 629 27.03 -5.02 -27.41
CA LYS A 629 28.15 -5.25 -28.34
C LYS A 629 27.63 -5.38 -29.76
N GLU A 630 28.48 -5.07 -30.74
CA GLU A 630 28.10 -5.01 -32.15
C GLU A 630 27.60 -6.36 -32.74
N ASP A 631 27.97 -7.49 -32.14
CA ASP A 631 27.57 -8.83 -32.58
C ASP A 631 26.31 -9.38 -31.90
N VAL A 632 25.69 -8.60 -31.02
CA VAL A 632 24.49 -9.04 -30.28
C VAL A 632 23.27 -9.04 -31.20
N VAL A 633 22.62 -10.21 -31.26
CA VAL A 633 21.28 -10.38 -31.84
C VAL A 633 20.37 -10.94 -30.76
N LYS A 634 19.26 -10.26 -30.48
CA LYS A 634 18.38 -10.61 -29.36
C LYS A 634 16.92 -10.31 -29.65
N PRO A 635 15.97 -10.91 -28.91
CA PRO A 635 14.61 -10.45 -28.93
C PRO A 635 14.47 -9.07 -28.27
N VAL A 636 13.65 -8.21 -28.85
CA VAL A 636 13.20 -6.96 -28.23
C VAL A 636 11.75 -7.14 -27.79
N TYR A 637 11.48 -6.82 -26.54
CA TYR A 637 10.15 -6.88 -25.96
C TYR A 637 9.59 -5.46 -25.79
N VAL A 638 8.32 -5.30 -26.15
CA VAL A 638 7.59 -4.05 -25.99
C VAL A 638 6.28 -4.36 -25.28
N VAL A 639 5.99 -3.63 -24.21
CA VAL A 639 4.69 -3.69 -23.53
C VAL A 639 3.84 -2.53 -24.03
N SER A 640 2.67 -2.82 -24.58
CA SER A 640 1.77 -1.77 -25.11
C SER A 640 0.30 -2.17 -25.01
N SER A 641 -0.55 -1.17 -24.80
CA SER A 641 -2.00 -1.28 -24.91
C SER A 641 -2.56 -0.87 -26.27
N ALA A 642 -1.69 -0.58 -27.27
CA ALA A 642 -2.07 -0.35 -28.66
C ALA A 642 -2.54 -1.64 -29.35
N GLU A 643 -3.28 -1.53 -30.46
CA GLU A 643 -3.72 -2.69 -31.24
C GLU A 643 -2.62 -3.30 -32.10
N LYS A 644 -1.62 -2.50 -32.45
CA LYS A 644 -0.48 -2.89 -33.27
C LYS A 644 0.75 -2.11 -32.84
N VAL A 645 1.91 -2.74 -32.83
CA VAL A 645 3.20 -2.09 -32.55
C VAL A 645 4.18 -2.38 -33.67
N GLU A 646 4.82 -1.33 -34.17
CA GLU A 646 5.90 -1.39 -35.14
C GLU A 646 7.20 -0.88 -34.52
N LEU A 647 8.31 -1.55 -34.77
CA LEU A 647 9.63 -1.21 -34.27
C LEU A 647 10.48 -0.57 -35.37
N PHE A 648 11.22 0.47 -34.99
CA PHE A 648 12.13 1.17 -35.88
C PHE A 648 13.54 1.24 -35.27
N LEU A 649 14.55 1.04 -36.09
CA LEU A 649 15.95 1.23 -35.70
C LEU A 649 16.59 2.25 -36.63
N ASN A 650 17.00 3.38 -36.06
CA ASN A 650 17.55 4.53 -36.81
C ASN A 650 16.62 4.98 -37.97
N GLY A 651 15.32 4.99 -37.74
CA GLY A 651 14.28 5.37 -38.71
C GLY A 651 13.91 4.30 -39.72
N LYS A 652 14.57 3.14 -39.71
CA LYS A 652 14.23 2.01 -40.58
C LYS A 652 13.27 1.07 -39.86
N SER A 653 12.13 0.74 -40.47
CA SER A 653 11.19 -0.23 -39.92
C SER A 653 11.78 -1.64 -39.88
N LEU A 654 11.57 -2.28 -38.75
CA LEU A 654 11.84 -3.70 -38.51
C LEU A 654 10.56 -4.55 -38.59
N GLY A 655 9.43 -3.92 -38.88
CA GLY A 655 8.12 -4.58 -38.99
C GLY A 655 7.33 -4.58 -37.70
N ASN A 656 6.28 -5.41 -37.69
CA ASN A 656 5.36 -5.50 -36.54
C ASN A 656 5.74 -6.59 -35.57
N GLY A 657 5.56 -6.32 -34.28
CA GLY A 657 5.75 -7.30 -33.22
C GLY A 657 4.69 -8.39 -33.21
N GLN A 658 5.09 -9.59 -32.83
CA GLN A 658 4.14 -10.66 -32.49
C GLN A 658 3.46 -10.29 -31.17
N ARG A 659 2.12 -10.21 -31.17
CA ARG A 659 1.34 -9.89 -29.97
C ARG A 659 0.98 -11.15 -29.19
N ASP A 660 1.31 -11.17 -27.90
CA ASP A 660 0.95 -12.23 -26.97
C ASP A 660 0.40 -11.60 -25.66
N TYR A 661 -0.43 -12.34 -24.95
CA TYR A 661 -1.00 -11.87 -23.65
C TYR A 661 -1.58 -10.45 -23.71
N HIS A 662 -2.19 -10.10 -24.83
CA HIS A 662 -2.78 -8.80 -25.13
C HIS A 662 -1.81 -7.60 -25.12
N PHE A 663 -0.87 -7.55 -24.21
CA PHE A 663 0.02 -6.39 -23.96
C PHE A 663 1.47 -6.59 -24.40
N LEU A 664 1.92 -7.82 -24.64
CA LEU A 664 3.31 -8.13 -24.99
C LEU A 664 3.50 -8.21 -26.50
N TYR A 665 4.44 -7.45 -27.02
CA TYR A 665 4.89 -7.49 -28.41
C TYR A 665 6.33 -7.95 -28.48
N THR A 666 6.60 -9.03 -29.21
CA THR A 666 7.93 -9.60 -29.37
C THR A 666 8.46 -9.41 -30.78
N PHE A 667 9.66 -8.85 -30.89
CA PHE A 667 10.42 -8.72 -32.12
C PHE A 667 11.63 -9.65 -32.01
N LYS A 668 11.65 -10.72 -32.80
CA LYS A 668 12.71 -11.72 -32.78
C LYS A 668 13.92 -11.25 -33.57
N ASP A 669 15.09 -11.75 -33.22
CA ASP A 669 16.36 -11.65 -33.96
C ASP A 669 16.74 -10.21 -34.36
N VAL A 670 16.56 -9.24 -33.45
CA VAL A 670 16.94 -7.85 -33.67
C VAL A 670 18.44 -7.69 -33.46
N ALA A 671 19.18 -7.38 -34.52
CA ALA A 671 20.62 -7.09 -34.45
C ALA A 671 20.86 -5.70 -33.83
N PHE A 672 21.77 -5.59 -32.89
CA PHE A 672 22.14 -4.31 -32.30
C PHE A 672 22.89 -3.45 -33.31
N VAL A 673 22.42 -2.22 -33.47
CA VAL A 673 23.12 -1.14 -34.14
C VAL A 673 23.01 0.10 -33.25
N PRO A 674 24.12 0.80 -32.94
CA PRO A 674 24.07 2.03 -32.15
C PRO A 674 23.14 3.07 -32.76
N GLY A 675 22.40 3.79 -31.92
CA GLY A 675 21.48 4.84 -32.34
C GLY A 675 20.16 4.78 -31.61
N LYS A 676 19.06 5.07 -32.32
CA LYS A 676 17.72 5.19 -31.76
C LYS A 676 16.87 3.97 -32.10
N LEU A 677 16.35 3.32 -31.07
CA LEU A 677 15.31 2.28 -31.16
C LEU A 677 13.98 2.91 -30.78
N GLU A 678 12.98 2.85 -31.67
CA GLU A 678 11.65 3.43 -31.47
C GLU A 678 10.57 2.37 -31.63
N ALA A 679 9.60 2.36 -30.73
CA ALA A 679 8.39 1.56 -30.85
C ALA A 679 7.20 2.50 -31.02
N VAL A 680 6.40 2.26 -32.05
CA VAL A 680 5.22 3.07 -32.40
C VAL A 680 3.98 2.19 -32.28
N GLY A 681 3.04 2.61 -31.44
CA GLY A 681 1.75 1.98 -31.24
C GLY A 681 0.66 2.60 -32.10
N TYR A 682 -0.17 1.76 -32.70
CA TYR A 682 -1.29 2.18 -33.57
C TYR A 682 -2.62 1.67 -33.01
N ASP A 683 -3.66 2.48 -33.16
CA ASP A 683 -5.03 2.11 -32.84
C ASP A 683 -5.64 1.17 -33.92
N LYS A 684 -6.88 0.74 -33.70
CA LYS A 684 -7.62 -0.12 -34.65
C LYS A 684 -7.81 0.47 -36.06
N ASN A 685 -7.67 1.78 -36.20
CA ASN A 685 -7.80 2.49 -37.48
C ASN A 685 -6.44 2.69 -38.14
N GLY A 686 -5.34 2.21 -37.57
CA GLY A 686 -3.98 2.40 -38.03
C GLY A 686 -3.40 3.79 -37.77
N LYS A 687 -4.04 4.59 -36.91
CA LYS A 687 -3.51 5.89 -36.46
C LYS A 687 -2.55 5.67 -35.27
N GLU A 688 -1.40 6.36 -35.31
CA GLU A 688 -0.47 6.38 -34.17
C GLU A 688 -1.16 6.91 -32.92
N CYS A 689 -1.03 6.18 -31.82
CA CYS A 689 -1.64 6.52 -30.52
C CYS A 689 -0.63 6.62 -29.38
N CYS A 690 0.54 5.98 -29.49
CA CYS A 690 1.60 6.07 -28.48
C CYS A 690 2.97 5.76 -29.08
N ARG A 691 4.04 6.23 -28.41
CA ARG A 691 5.43 6.06 -28.88
C ARG A 691 6.38 5.98 -27.68
N ALA A 692 7.40 5.13 -27.79
CA ALA A 692 8.54 5.09 -26.88
C ALA A 692 9.84 5.01 -27.67
N GLU A 693 10.93 5.48 -27.05
CA GLU A 693 12.25 5.44 -27.65
C GLU A 693 13.34 5.10 -26.63
N LEU A 694 14.37 4.42 -27.08
CA LEU A 694 15.62 4.20 -26.38
C LEU A 694 16.76 4.73 -27.26
N GLN A 695 17.71 5.41 -26.64
CA GLN A 695 18.88 5.95 -27.32
C GLN A 695 20.14 5.32 -26.75
N THR A 696 21.00 4.82 -27.63
CA THR A 696 22.33 4.32 -27.21
C THR A 696 23.11 5.43 -26.54
N ALA A 697 23.56 5.20 -25.31
CA ALA A 697 24.46 6.08 -24.59
C ALA A 697 25.92 5.82 -24.97
N GLY A 698 26.75 6.86 -24.88
CA GLY A 698 28.19 6.80 -25.06
C GLY A 698 28.91 6.15 -23.86
N LYS A 699 30.22 6.39 -23.78
CA LYS A 699 31.01 5.95 -22.61
C LYS A 699 30.65 6.78 -21.37
N PRO A 700 30.74 6.21 -20.18
CA PRO A 700 30.67 6.96 -18.92
C PRO A 700 31.72 8.08 -18.86
N GLU A 701 31.32 9.31 -18.56
CA GLU A 701 32.24 10.46 -18.49
C GLU A 701 32.03 11.33 -17.25
N GLN A 702 30.80 11.43 -16.74
CA GLN A 702 30.49 12.34 -15.65
C GLN A 702 29.45 11.79 -14.68
N ILE A 703 29.54 12.29 -13.44
CA ILE A 703 28.52 12.05 -12.40
C ILE A 703 27.53 13.20 -12.44
N LYS A 704 26.24 12.87 -12.32
CA LYS A 704 25.17 13.86 -12.11
C LYS A 704 24.52 13.61 -10.76
N LEU A 705 24.40 14.66 -9.94
CA LEU A 705 23.64 14.66 -8.69
C LEU A 705 22.33 15.41 -8.85
N SER A 706 21.28 14.88 -8.24
CA SER A 706 20.00 15.56 -8.08
C SER A 706 19.39 15.22 -6.73
N VAL A 707 18.42 16.01 -6.26
CA VAL A 707 17.79 15.83 -4.95
C VAL A 707 16.28 15.78 -5.09
N ILE A 708 15.69 14.83 -4.38
CA ILE A 708 14.25 14.72 -4.13
C ILE A 708 14.05 15.08 -2.65
N GLN A 709 13.21 16.07 -2.38
CA GLN A 709 12.95 16.58 -1.03
C GLN A 709 11.50 17.05 -0.89
N SER A 710 11.11 17.40 0.33
CA SER A 710 9.83 18.02 0.61
C SER A 710 9.56 19.22 -0.32
N PRO A 711 8.36 19.36 -0.89
CA PRO A 711 7.98 20.56 -1.64
C PRO A 711 7.98 21.84 -0.77
N LYS A 712 8.00 21.70 0.55
CA LYS A 712 8.09 22.79 1.53
C LYS A 712 9.53 23.03 2.05
N GLY A 713 10.52 22.39 1.39
CA GLY A 713 11.94 22.49 1.74
C GLY A 713 12.34 21.57 2.89
N TRP A 714 13.67 21.43 3.08
CA TRP A 714 14.28 20.56 4.08
C TRP A 714 14.31 21.25 5.44
N LYS A 715 13.89 20.57 6.50
CA LYS A 715 13.78 21.09 7.86
C LYS A 715 14.91 20.56 8.76
N ALA A 716 15.49 21.42 9.58
CA ALA A 716 16.51 21.06 10.58
C ALA A 716 15.84 20.62 11.89
N ASP A 717 15.03 19.56 11.84
CA ASP A 717 14.32 19.02 13.01
C ASP A 717 14.96 17.75 13.58
N GLY A 718 15.98 17.20 12.90
CA GLY A 718 16.66 15.96 13.29
C GLY A 718 15.97 14.67 12.82
N ALA A 719 14.87 14.78 12.08
CA ALA A 719 14.12 13.67 11.53
C ALA A 719 13.86 13.80 10.02
N ASP A 720 13.79 15.02 9.50
CA ASP A 720 13.57 15.27 8.07
C ASP A 720 14.79 14.85 7.23
N MET A 721 14.51 14.38 6.01
CA MET A 721 15.51 13.79 5.13
C MET A 721 15.45 14.40 3.74
N VAL A 722 16.50 14.16 2.96
CA VAL A 722 16.50 14.33 1.51
C VAL A 722 16.96 13.03 0.86
N LEU A 723 16.46 12.76 -0.34
CA LEU A 723 16.85 11.62 -1.16
C LEU A 723 17.78 12.14 -2.27
N LEU A 724 19.06 11.84 -2.14
CA LEU A 724 20.10 12.16 -3.12
C LEU A 724 20.08 11.10 -4.22
N GLN A 725 19.94 11.51 -5.48
CA GLN A 725 20.07 10.64 -6.64
C GLN A 725 21.40 10.91 -7.34
N VAL A 726 22.12 9.83 -7.65
CA VAL A 726 23.37 9.84 -8.42
C VAL A 726 23.16 9.06 -9.71
N GLU A 727 23.60 9.65 -10.83
CA GLU A 727 23.55 9.04 -12.16
C GLU A 727 24.91 9.16 -12.83
N VAL A 728 25.29 8.14 -13.58
CA VAL A 728 26.47 8.13 -14.43
C VAL A 728 26.04 8.41 -15.85
N MET A 729 26.58 9.49 -16.42
CA MET A 729 26.17 10.06 -17.70
C MET A 729 27.31 10.00 -18.72
N ASP A 730 26.95 9.91 -19.99
CA ASP A 730 27.88 10.14 -21.10
C ASP A 730 28.13 11.65 -21.33
N LYS A 731 28.95 11.97 -22.32
CA LYS A 731 29.26 13.36 -22.72
C LYS A 731 28.02 14.17 -23.17
N ASP A 732 26.99 13.49 -23.66
CA ASP A 732 25.77 14.11 -24.17
C ASP A 732 24.68 14.22 -23.08
N GLY A 733 25.01 13.84 -21.85
CA GLY A 733 24.09 13.87 -20.72
C GLY A 733 23.04 12.73 -20.70
N ARG A 734 23.31 11.60 -21.40
CA ARG A 734 22.48 10.40 -21.38
C ARG A 734 22.99 9.47 -20.27
N ARG A 735 22.07 8.89 -19.52
CA ARG A 735 22.44 7.90 -18.51
C ARG A 735 23.04 6.66 -19.18
N CYS A 736 24.16 6.21 -18.67
CA CYS A 736 24.86 5.00 -19.11
C CYS A 736 24.22 3.76 -18.46
N PRO A 737 23.35 2.98 -19.17
CA PRO A 737 22.57 1.91 -18.55
C PRO A 737 23.39 0.72 -18.07
N LEU A 738 24.64 0.59 -18.50
CA LEU A 738 25.53 -0.49 -18.11
C LEU A 738 26.57 -0.07 -17.04
N ALA A 739 26.52 1.20 -16.58
CA ALA A 739 27.46 1.68 -15.58
C ALA A 739 27.15 1.05 -14.20
N ASN A 740 28.21 0.55 -13.56
CA ASN A 740 28.19 -0.03 -12.22
C ASN A 740 29.35 0.55 -11.37
N ASP A 741 29.73 1.78 -11.63
CA ASP A 741 30.86 2.48 -11.00
C ASP A 741 30.61 2.64 -9.50
N LEU A 742 31.67 2.44 -8.69
CA LEU A 742 31.64 2.71 -7.26
C LEU A 742 31.80 4.21 -7.03
N ILE A 743 30.79 4.83 -6.45
CA ILE A 743 30.76 6.27 -6.17
C ILE A 743 31.13 6.49 -4.70
N HIS A 744 32.12 7.34 -4.45
CA HIS A 744 32.47 7.81 -3.12
C HIS A 744 31.81 9.15 -2.82
N PHE A 745 31.15 9.26 -1.65
CA PHE A 745 30.45 10.47 -1.20
C PHE A 745 31.15 11.11 0.00
N ASP A 746 31.38 12.45 -0.10
CA ASP A 746 31.74 13.28 1.02
C ASP A 746 30.55 14.17 1.38
N VAL A 747 30.24 14.27 2.67
CA VAL A 747 29.17 15.13 3.20
C VAL A 747 29.76 16.06 4.26
N GLU A 748 29.64 17.35 4.04
CA GLU A 748 30.08 18.43 4.94
C GLU A 748 28.89 19.27 5.38
N GLY A 749 28.76 19.58 6.68
CA GLY A 749 27.67 20.37 7.22
C GLY A 749 26.77 19.60 8.19
N PRO A 750 25.67 20.22 8.66
CA PRO A 750 24.84 19.68 9.73
C PRO A 750 23.85 18.60 9.22
N ALA A 751 24.36 17.46 8.80
CA ALA A 751 23.59 16.33 8.32
C ALA A 751 24.20 14.98 8.70
N GLU A 752 23.37 13.95 8.73
CA GLU A 752 23.72 12.56 8.98
C GLU A 752 23.55 11.75 7.69
N TRP A 753 24.63 11.12 7.21
CA TRP A 753 24.59 10.21 6.08
C TRP A 753 23.88 8.91 6.47
N ARG A 754 22.84 8.52 5.74
CA ARG A 754 22.13 7.25 5.91
C ARG A 754 22.41 6.24 4.80
N GLY A 755 23.00 6.70 3.68
CA GLY A 755 23.41 5.85 2.56
C GLY A 755 22.24 5.27 1.77
N GLY A 756 22.56 4.24 1.02
CA GLY A 756 21.63 3.52 0.13
C GLY A 756 21.89 2.03 0.16
N ILE A 757 21.50 1.34 -0.92
CA ILE A 757 21.64 -0.09 -1.07
C ILE A 757 22.12 -0.41 -2.49
N ALA A 758 22.92 -1.47 -2.62
CA ALA A 758 23.23 -2.09 -3.91
C ALA A 758 23.22 -3.60 -3.76
N GLN A 759 22.95 -4.29 -4.86
CA GLN A 759 22.87 -5.74 -4.90
C GLN A 759 24.27 -6.38 -4.93
N GLY A 760 24.40 -7.55 -4.29
CA GLY A 760 25.63 -8.32 -4.22
C GLY A 760 25.98 -8.73 -2.80
N LYS A 761 27.15 -9.36 -2.67
CA LYS A 761 27.65 -9.88 -1.38
C LYS A 761 28.16 -8.78 -0.43
N ASP A 762 28.49 -7.60 -0.95
CA ASP A 762 29.02 -6.50 -0.16
C ASP A 762 27.86 -5.67 0.39
N ASN A 763 27.92 -5.36 1.68
CA ASN A 763 26.88 -4.61 2.36
C ASN A 763 27.21 -3.12 2.36
N TYR A 764 26.53 -2.37 1.47
CA TYR A 764 26.72 -0.94 1.30
C TYR A 764 25.82 -0.07 2.22
N ILE A 765 25.02 -0.68 3.08
CA ILE A 765 24.16 0.07 4.01
C ILE A 765 25.04 0.94 4.92
N LEU A 766 24.74 2.22 4.99
CA LEU A 766 25.49 3.27 5.70
C LEU A 766 26.88 3.58 5.12
N SER A 767 27.35 2.83 4.11
CA SER A 767 28.64 3.14 3.47
C SER A 767 28.58 4.46 2.70
N LYS A 768 29.68 5.20 2.71
CA LYS A 768 29.89 6.35 1.81
C LYS A 768 30.37 5.92 0.42
N ASP A 769 30.75 4.67 0.26
CA ASP A 769 31.02 4.05 -1.02
C ASP A 769 29.78 3.28 -1.46
N LEU A 770 29.13 3.74 -2.51
CA LEU A 770 27.89 3.14 -3.02
C LEU A 770 27.96 3.00 -4.53
N PRO A 771 27.90 1.78 -5.09
CA PRO A 771 27.90 1.63 -6.54
C PRO A 771 26.57 2.09 -7.15
N VAL A 772 26.65 2.65 -8.35
CA VAL A 772 25.46 2.72 -9.20
C VAL A 772 25.14 1.31 -9.74
N GLU A 773 23.87 1.07 -10.03
CA GLU A 773 23.40 -0.13 -10.72
C GLU A 773 22.53 0.31 -11.88
N CYS A 774 22.83 -0.15 -13.09
CA CYS A 774 22.18 0.35 -14.30
C CYS A 774 22.33 1.88 -14.45
N GLY A 775 23.46 2.41 -14.02
CA GLY A 775 23.83 3.82 -14.11
C GLY A 775 23.16 4.76 -13.12
N ILE A 776 22.45 4.26 -12.11
CA ILE A 776 21.71 5.07 -11.13
C ILE A 776 21.73 4.43 -9.74
N ASN A 777 21.79 5.27 -8.70
CA ASN A 777 21.49 4.86 -7.33
C ASN A 777 20.96 6.06 -6.51
N ARG A 778 20.52 5.79 -5.27
CA ARG A 778 20.03 6.80 -4.34
C ARG A 778 20.59 6.60 -2.94
N ALA A 779 20.71 7.69 -2.20
CA ALA A 779 21.11 7.69 -0.80
C ALA A 779 20.22 8.63 0.01
N LEU A 780 19.95 8.29 1.28
CA LEU A 780 19.24 9.13 2.23
C LEU A 780 20.21 9.94 3.07
N ILE A 781 19.87 11.20 3.32
CA ILE A 781 20.61 12.12 4.18
C ILE A 781 19.61 12.77 5.13
N ARG A 782 19.85 12.63 6.43
CA ARG A 782 19.00 13.18 7.50
C ARG A 782 19.54 14.51 7.98
N SER A 783 18.67 15.48 8.25
CA SER A 783 19.05 16.74 8.90
C SER A 783 19.49 16.51 10.35
N LEU A 784 20.36 17.38 10.85
CA LEU A 784 20.51 17.57 12.28
C LEU A 784 19.54 18.65 12.78
N THR A 785 19.52 18.91 14.09
CA THR A 785 18.69 19.96 14.68
C THR A 785 19.31 21.37 14.52
N THR A 786 20.52 21.45 14.03
CA THR A 786 21.20 22.73 13.69
C THR A 786 20.96 23.05 12.22
N PRO A 787 20.31 24.17 11.87
CA PRO A 787 20.12 24.55 10.48
C PRO A 787 21.44 24.95 9.84
N GLY A 788 21.57 24.79 8.54
CA GLY A 788 22.76 25.20 7.82
C GLY A 788 22.82 24.65 6.39
N THR A 789 23.92 24.96 5.72
CA THR A 789 24.23 24.44 4.39
C THR A 789 24.98 23.14 4.50
N VAL A 790 24.55 22.16 3.73
CA VAL A 790 25.20 20.85 3.58
C VAL A 790 25.71 20.73 2.15
N ARG A 791 27.00 20.47 2.02
CA ARG A 791 27.67 20.23 0.74
C ARG A 791 27.93 18.75 0.57
N ILE A 792 27.57 18.21 -0.59
CA ILE A 792 27.74 16.82 -0.93
C ILE A 792 28.56 16.75 -2.22
N THR A 793 29.65 16.00 -2.16
CA THR A 793 30.52 15.74 -3.32
C THR A 793 30.49 14.25 -3.66
N ALA A 794 30.38 13.92 -4.93
CA ALA A 794 30.43 12.56 -5.45
C ALA A 794 31.61 12.37 -6.40
N LYS A 795 32.40 11.32 -6.21
CA LYS A 795 33.62 11.03 -6.98
C LYS A 795 33.66 9.55 -7.38
N ALA A 796 34.20 9.26 -8.55
CA ALA A 796 34.52 7.89 -8.98
C ALA A 796 35.73 7.93 -9.93
N ASP A 797 36.47 6.84 -10.02
CA ASP A 797 37.59 6.71 -10.90
C ASP A 797 37.21 6.91 -12.37
N GLY A 798 37.91 7.77 -13.07
CA GLY A 798 37.71 8.04 -14.50
C GLY A 798 36.50 8.86 -14.85
N LEU A 799 35.70 9.35 -13.87
CA LEU A 799 34.52 10.19 -14.06
C LEU A 799 34.75 11.61 -13.55
N GLN A 800 34.18 12.59 -14.24
CA GLN A 800 34.09 13.94 -13.71
C GLN A 800 33.20 13.95 -12.46
N SER A 801 33.76 14.46 -11.34
CA SER A 801 33.08 14.60 -10.06
C SER A 801 31.92 15.60 -10.12
N ALA A 802 30.95 15.43 -9.23
CA ALA A 802 29.82 16.34 -9.08
C ALA A 802 29.69 16.83 -7.64
N GLU A 803 29.17 18.03 -7.45
CA GLU A 803 28.89 18.64 -6.16
C GLU A 803 27.49 19.25 -6.14
N ILE A 804 26.81 19.17 -5.01
CA ILE A 804 25.54 19.85 -4.77
C ILE A 804 25.48 20.40 -3.35
N SER A 805 24.88 21.56 -3.19
CA SER A 805 24.69 22.21 -1.89
C SER A 805 23.21 22.37 -1.57
N LEU A 806 22.84 22.03 -0.35
CA LEU A 806 21.47 22.07 0.18
C LEU A 806 21.44 22.87 1.46
N SER A 807 20.33 23.52 1.79
CA SER A 807 20.16 24.25 3.03
C SER A 807 18.93 23.75 3.79
N SER A 808 19.12 23.49 5.08
CA SER A 808 18.01 23.13 5.98
C SER A 808 17.48 24.37 6.71
N ALA A 809 16.15 24.47 6.79
CA ALA A 809 15.48 25.57 7.48
C ALA A 809 15.33 25.25 8.98
N PRO A 810 15.44 26.25 9.88
CA PRO A 810 15.30 26.05 11.31
C PRO A 810 13.88 25.61 11.71
N VAL A 811 13.81 24.78 12.74
CA VAL A 811 12.57 24.44 13.45
C VAL A 811 12.72 24.88 14.90
N GLU A 812 11.76 25.66 15.39
CA GLU A 812 11.81 26.13 16.77
C GLU A 812 11.39 25.01 17.74
N VAL A 813 12.27 24.72 18.69
CA VAL A 813 11.98 23.85 19.84
C VAL A 813 12.20 24.68 21.10
N LYS A 814 11.17 24.79 21.94
CA LYS A 814 11.25 25.54 23.18
C LYS A 814 10.79 24.68 24.36
N ASN A 815 11.66 24.50 25.34
CA ASN A 815 11.36 23.68 26.51
C ASN A 815 10.93 22.22 26.16
N GLY A 816 11.51 21.63 25.14
CA GLY A 816 11.17 20.29 24.67
C GLY A 816 9.90 20.19 23.83
N LEU A 817 9.28 21.31 23.42
CA LEU A 817 8.04 21.38 22.64
C LEU A 817 8.27 22.16 21.34
N SER A 818 7.60 21.76 20.26
CA SER A 818 7.55 22.53 19.01
C SER A 818 6.11 22.67 18.52
N ASN A 819 5.82 23.81 17.88
CA ASN A 819 4.56 24.07 17.18
C ASN A 819 4.61 23.56 15.74
N TYR A 820 5.76 23.14 15.24
CA TYR A 820 5.88 22.57 13.91
C TYR A 820 5.35 21.13 13.91
N ILE A 821 4.28 20.90 13.19
CA ILE A 821 3.68 19.56 13.01
C ILE A 821 4.10 19.01 11.65
N PRO A 822 4.96 17.98 11.58
CA PRO A 822 5.38 17.39 10.32
C PRO A 822 4.20 16.86 9.52
N GLY A 823 4.12 17.24 8.24
CA GLY A 823 3.08 16.77 7.33
C GLY A 823 1.84 17.65 7.22
N ASP A 824 1.55 18.52 8.20
CA ASP A 824 0.37 19.41 8.14
C ASP A 824 0.42 20.37 6.93
N GLU A 825 1.61 20.78 6.53
CA GLU A 825 1.86 21.66 5.39
C GLU A 825 1.76 20.98 4.01
N LEU A 826 1.61 19.63 3.96
CA LEU A 826 1.55 18.88 2.72
C LEU A 826 0.13 18.90 2.15
N GLU A 827 0.04 19.24 0.87
CA GLU A 827 -1.23 19.37 0.16
C GLU A 827 -1.64 18.07 -0.53
N GLY A 828 -2.93 17.88 -0.71
CA GLY A 828 -3.46 16.80 -1.53
C GLY A 828 -3.08 16.95 -3.00
N ARG A 829 -2.70 15.87 -3.66
CA ARG A 829 -2.37 15.82 -5.09
C ARG A 829 -3.63 15.61 -5.92
N LEU A 830 -3.74 16.28 -7.06
CA LEU A 830 -4.92 16.24 -7.93
C LEU A 830 -4.53 15.76 -9.35
N THR A 831 -3.61 14.81 -9.43
CA THR A 831 -2.91 14.43 -10.68
C THR A 831 -3.83 13.83 -11.74
N ARG A 832 -4.88 13.10 -11.34
CA ARG A 832 -5.81 12.44 -12.26
C ARG A 832 -7.14 13.19 -12.45
N GLY A 833 -7.38 14.26 -11.69
CA GLY A 833 -8.64 15.00 -11.72
C GLY A 833 -9.80 14.29 -11.02
N GLU A 834 -10.98 14.89 -11.09
CA GLU A 834 -12.21 14.35 -10.50
C GLU A 834 -12.64 13.04 -11.18
N THR A 835 -13.46 12.24 -10.50
CA THR A 835 -14.04 11.02 -11.08
C THR A 835 -14.85 11.35 -12.34
N PRO A 836 -14.49 10.77 -13.50
CA PRO A 836 -15.28 10.96 -14.71
C PRO A 836 -16.72 10.44 -14.56
N LEU A 837 -17.68 11.16 -15.12
CA LEU A 837 -19.11 10.77 -15.08
C LEU A 837 -19.49 9.73 -16.14
N THR A 838 -18.53 9.36 -17.01
CA THR A 838 -18.72 8.35 -18.05
C THR A 838 -18.51 6.94 -17.50
N PRO A 839 -19.13 5.90 -18.08
CA PRO A 839 -18.80 4.51 -17.75
C PRO A 839 -17.31 4.22 -17.95
N SER A 840 -16.77 3.34 -17.10
CA SER A 840 -15.34 2.96 -17.14
C SER A 840 -15.04 1.74 -18.01
N TYR A 841 -16.07 1.06 -18.47
CA TYR A 841 -15.97 -0.09 -19.35
C TYR A 841 -17.17 -0.15 -20.30
N LYS A 842 -17.03 -0.99 -21.31
CA LYS A 842 -18.11 -1.37 -22.22
C LYS A 842 -18.35 -2.87 -22.08
N ASP A 843 -19.61 -3.26 -22.11
CA ASP A 843 -19.95 -4.66 -22.20
C ASP A 843 -19.48 -5.18 -23.57
N THR A 844 -18.68 -6.24 -23.53
CA THR A 844 -18.16 -6.92 -24.73
C THR A 844 -18.81 -8.28 -24.91
N LYS A 845 -19.28 -8.86 -23.83
CA LYS A 845 -19.91 -10.18 -23.78
C LYS A 845 -21.13 -10.14 -22.86
N VAL A 846 -22.09 -11.03 -23.16
CA VAL A 846 -23.27 -11.26 -22.32
C VAL A 846 -23.32 -12.74 -21.93
N ASP A 847 -23.61 -13.02 -20.69
CA ASP A 847 -23.80 -14.38 -20.22
C ASP A 847 -25.14 -14.95 -20.70
N VAL A 848 -25.14 -16.24 -20.98
CA VAL A 848 -26.33 -17.02 -21.25
C VAL A 848 -26.56 -17.91 -20.04
N ASN A 849 -27.56 -17.58 -19.24
CA ASN A 849 -27.79 -18.28 -17.97
C ASN A 849 -28.14 -19.76 -18.19
N ILE A 850 -27.69 -20.59 -17.24
CA ILE A 850 -27.99 -22.03 -17.20
C ILE A 850 -29.24 -22.25 -16.36
N LEU A 851 -30.25 -22.94 -16.92
CA LEU A 851 -31.47 -23.32 -16.19
C LEU A 851 -31.29 -24.62 -15.43
N SER A 852 -30.65 -25.60 -16.02
CA SER A 852 -30.47 -26.94 -15.46
C SER A 852 -29.33 -27.65 -16.14
N ALA A 853 -28.90 -28.75 -15.54
CA ALA A 853 -27.94 -29.66 -16.18
C ALA A 853 -28.35 -31.14 -15.97
N VAL A 854 -28.03 -31.95 -16.96
CA VAL A 854 -28.15 -33.42 -16.91
C VAL A 854 -26.75 -34.01 -17.05
N ALA A 855 -26.37 -34.88 -16.15
CA ALA A 855 -25.01 -35.42 -16.09
C ALA A 855 -24.97 -36.94 -16.22
N GLY A 856 -23.90 -37.46 -16.76
CA GLY A 856 -23.70 -38.93 -16.95
C GLY A 856 -23.55 -39.70 -15.64
N ALA A 857 -23.16 -38.98 -14.56
CA ALA A 857 -23.12 -39.50 -13.19
C ALA A 857 -23.24 -38.33 -12.18
N ASN A 858 -23.58 -38.66 -10.93
CA ASN A 858 -23.70 -37.71 -9.83
C ASN A 858 -24.62 -36.52 -10.14
N GLN A 859 -25.81 -36.85 -10.68
CA GLN A 859 -26.81 -35.89 -11.15
C GLN A 859 -27.19 -34.82 -10.09
N ASP A 860 -27.32 -35.19 -8.83
CA ASP A 860 -27.70 -34.28 -7.74
C ASP A 860 -26.62 -33.22 -7.46
N GLU A 861 -25.39 -33.45 -7.92
CA GLU A 861 -24.28 -32.54 -7.78
C GLU A 861 -24.09 -31.65 -9.02
N ALA A 862 -24.83 -31.87 -10.11
CA ALA A 862 -24.65 -31.12 -11.37
C ALA A 862 -24.75 -29.59 -11.18
N ILE A 863 -25.59 -29.12 -10.26
CA ILE A 863 -25.78 -27.71 -9.93
C ILE A 863 -24.47 -27.06 -9.43
N LYS A 864 -23.55 -27.81 -8.81
CA LYS A 864 -22.30 -27.31 -8.28
C LYS A 864 -21.30 -26.82 -9.36
N SER A 865 -21.60 -27.13 -10.63
CA SER A 865 -20.80 -26.60 -11.74
C SER A 865 -21.22 -25.20 -12.21
N PHE A 866 -22.28 -24.60 -11.62
CA PHE A 866 -22.77 -23.27 -11.97
C PHE A 866 -23.54 -22.60 -10.81
N ASP A 867 -23.09 -22.79 -9.56
CA ASP A 867 -23.76 -22.30 -8.33
C ASP A 867 -23.16 -21.01 -7.77
N ASP A 868 -22.19 -20.40 -8.46
CA ASP A 868 -21.39 -19.24 -8.02
C ASP A 868 -20.61 -19.52 -6.72
N ASN A 869 -20.18 -20.78 -6.53
CA ASN A 869 -19.38 -21.19 -5.38
C ASN A 869 -18.15 -21.99 -5.84
N GLU A 870 -17.01 -21.32 -5.96
CA GLU A 870 -15.77 -21.95 -6.39
C GLU A 870 -15.15 -22.93 -5.37
N LEU A 871 -15.83 -23.17 -4.23
CA LEU A 871 -15.48 -24.21 -3.26
C LEU A 871 -16.23 -25.52 -3.49
N SER A 872 -17.13 -25.57 -4.46
CA SER A 872 -17.87 -26.76 -4.87
C SER A 872 -17.45 -27.21 -6.28
N GLU A 873 -17.78 -28.46 -6.64
CA GLU A 873 -17.55 -28.98 -7.97
C GLU A 873 -18.58 -30.08 -8.30
N TRP A 874 -18.88 -30.23 -9.59
CA TRP A 874 -19.42 -31.44 -10.13
C TRP A 874 -18.30 -32.34 -10.64
N LYS A 875 -18.41 -33.68 -10.43
CA LYS A 875 -17.54 -34.68 -11.03
C LYS A 875 -18.34 -35.93 -11.40
N ASN A 876 -17.91 -36.62 -12.47
CA ASN A 876 -18.46 -37.92 -12.78
C ASN A 876 -17.90 -39.03 -11.86
N ASP A 877 -18.24 -40.31 -12.14
CA ASP A 877 -17.84 -41.48 -11.36
C ASP A 877 -16.50 -42.12 -11.79
N GLY A 878 -15.70 -41.40 -12.59
CA GLY A 878 -14.41 -41.90 -13.09
C GLY A 878 -14.46 -42.80 -14.34
N ARG A 879 -15.61 -42.96 -14.94
CA ARG A 879 -15.79 -43.76 -16.16
C ARG A 879 -15.94 -42.86 -17.38
N LEU A 880 -15.26 -43.18 -18.49
CA LEU A 880 -15.33 -42.37 -19.71
C LEU A 880 -16.75 -42.26 -20.28
N ASN A 881 -17.55 -43.28 -20.20
CA ASN A 881 -18.91 -43.31 -20.75
C ASN A 881 -19.90 -42.44 -19.92
N SER A 882 -19.55 -42.06 -18.69
CA SER A 882 -20.31 -41.13 -17.84
C SER A 882 -19.66 -39.77 -17.69
N SER A 883 -18.54 -39.52 -18.39
CA SER A 883 -17.77 -38.27 -18.32
C SER A 883 -18.35 -37.19 -19.22
N TRP A 884 -19.63 -36.86 -19.01
CA TRP A 884 -20.32 -35.83 -19.74
C TRP A 884 -21.38 -35.13 -18.89
N ILE A 885 -21.65 -33.88 -19.24
CA ILE A 885 -22.70 -33.06 -18.65
C ILE A 885 -23.31 -32.19 -19.76
N THR A 886 -24.63 -32.11 -19.79
CA THR A 886 -25.42 -31.32 -20.73
C THR A 886 -26.14 -30.22 -19.99
N TYR A 887 -25.93 -28.99 -20.38
CA TYR A 887 -26.55 -27.80 -19.81
C TYR A 887 -27.70 -27.32 -20.69
N SER A 888 -28.84 -27.03 -20.05
CA SER A 888 -29.97 -26.36 -20.69
C SER A 888 -29.90 -24.86 -20.42
N LEU A 889 -29.90 -24.07 -21.48
CA LEU A 889 -29.78 -22.62 -21.43
C LEU A 889 -31.13 -21.94 -21.27
N GLU A 890 -31.19 -20.73 -20.69
CA GLU A 890 -32.44 -19.97 -20.52
C GLU A 890 -33.12 -19.58 -21.84
N ARG A 891 -32.33 -19.50 -22.91
CA ARG A 891 -32.79 -19.19 -24.27
C ARG A 891 -31.89 -19.85 -25.31
N ALA A 892 -32.39 -19.95 -26.50
CA ALA A 892 -31.53 -20.31 -27.62
C ALA A 892 -30.52 -19.16 -27.85
N ALA A 893 -29.23 -19.49 -27.91
CA ALA A 893 -28.12 -18.54 -28.01
C ALA A 893 -27.05 -19.03 -28.97
N ARG A 894 -26.27 -18.09 -29.51
CA ARG A 894 -25.07 -18.38 -30.30
C ARG A 894 -23.83 -18.19 -29.39
N VAL A 895 -23.65 -19.15 -28.51
CA VAL A 895 -22.48 -19.16 -27.63
C VAL A 895 -21.24 -19.23 -28.50
N ASP A 896 -20.35 -18.28 -28.34
CA ASP A 896 -19.06 -18.22 -29.05
C ASP A 896 -17.86 -18.36 -28.09
N GLU A 897 -18.08 -18.28 -26.80
CA GLU A 897 -17.06 -18.53 -25.77
C GLU A 897 -17.64 -19.30 -24.59
N ILE A 898 -16.89 -20.29 -24.15
CA ILE A 898 -17.13 -21.02 -22.91
C ILE A 898 -15.98 -20.72 -21.96
N CYS A 899 -16.30 -20.13 -20.82
CA CYS A 899 -15.36 -19.88 -19.75
C CYS A 899 -15.59 -20.88 -18.62
N MET A 900 -14.54 -21.59 -18.19
CA MET A 900 -14.71 -22.61 -17.16
C MET A 900 -13.49 -22.72 -16.24
N LYS A 901 -13.77 -23.10 -14.98
CA LYS A 901 -12.76 -23.48 -13.99
C LYS A 901 -12.87 -24.97 -13.75
N LEU A 902 -11.80 -25.70 -14.04
CA LEU A 902 -11.72 -27.15 -13.89
C LEU A 902 -10.84 -27.49 -12.70
N THR A 903 -11.15 -28.56 -11.98
CA THR A 903 -10.30 -28.98 -10.87
C THR A 903 -8.89 -29.35 -11.34
N GLY A 904 -7.89 -28.93 -10.59
CA GLY A 904 -6.49 -29.09 -10.98
C GLY A 904 -6.05 -28.16 -12.12
N TRP A 905 -6.77 -27.06 -12.36
CA TRP A 905 -6.56 -26.07 -13.41
C TRP A 905 -5.09 -25.60 -13.60
N ARG A 906 -4.26 -25.69 -12.57
CA ARG A 906 -2.83 -25.38 -12.64
C ARG A 906 -1.99 -26.53 -13.21
N LEU A 907 -2.40 -27.75 -12.98
CA LEU A 907 -1.60 -28.96 -13.18
C LEU A 907 -2.15 -29.90 -14.25
N ARG A 908 -3.45 -29.82 -14.53
CA ARG A 908 -4.16 -30.78 -15.34
C ARG A 908 -4.73 -30.17 -16.61
N SER A 909 -4.59 -30.88 -17.73
CA SER A 909 -5.28 -30.61 -18.99
C SER A 909 -6.34 -31.67 -19.25
N TYR A 910 -7.46 -31.28 -19.79
CA TYR A 910 -8.61 -32.13 -20.08
C TYR A 910 -8.81 -32.22 -21.60
N PRO A 911 -8.79 -33.41 -22.21
CA PRO A 911 -9.16 -33.59 -23.60
C PRO A 911 -10.69 -33.59 -23.69
N LEU A 912 -11.27 -32.52 -24.24
CA LEU A 912 -12.72 -32.32 -24.30
C LEU A 912 -13.26 -32.34 -25.74
N GLU A 913 -14.52 -32.73 -25.85
CA GLU A 913 -15.40 -32.43 -26.97
C GLU A 913 -16.63 -31.67 -26.44
N ILE A 914 -17.03 -30.65 -27.17
CA ILE A 914 -18.15 -29.78 -26.80
C ILE A 914 -19.14 -29.75 -27.98
N TYR A 915 -20.41 -29.98 -27.69
CA TYR A 915 -21.49 -30.06 -28.66
C TYR A 915 -22.58 -29.04 -28.40
N ALA A 916 -23.12 -28.47 -29.45
CA ALA A 916 -24.34 -27.66 -29.46
C ALA A 916 -25.45 -28.53 -30.06
N GLY A 917 -26.32 -29.12 -29.22
CA GLY A 917 -27.14 -30.26 -29.65
C GLY A 917 -26.26 -31.40 -30.15
N ASP A 918 -26.46 -31.82 -31.41
CA ASP A 918 -25.64 -32.87 -32.03
C ASP A 918 -24.41 -32.35 -32.78
N GLU A 919 -24.20 -31.03 -32.89
CA GLU A 919 -23.11 -30.43 -33.64
C GLU A 919 -21.86 -30.24 -32.77
N LEU A 920 -20.73 -30.81 -33.22
CA LEU A 920 -19.43 -30.58 -32.55
C LEU A 920 -18.94 -29.14 -32.80
N ILE A 921 -18.86 -28.34 -31.73
CA ILE A 921 -18.45 -26.94 -31.79
C ILE A 921 -17.02 -26.69 -31.33
N TRP A 922 -16.42 -27.61 -30.58
CA TRP A 922 -15.03 -27.57 -30.15
C TRP A 922 -14.49 -28.94 -29.80
N SER A 923 -13.22 -29.20 -30.10
CA SER A 923 -12.48 -30.40 -29.65
C SER A 923 -11.01 -30.08 -29.49
N GLY A 924 -10.43 -30.42 -28.33
CA GLY A 924 -9.02 -30.13 -28.03
C GLY A 924 -8.64 -30.52 -26.59
N GLU A 925 -7.44 -30.16 -26.21
CA GLU A 925 -6.98 -30.21 -24.81
C GLU A 925 -7.07 -28.81 -24.21
N THR A 926 -7.57 -28.73 -22.99
CA THR A 926 -7.65 -27.45 -22.25
C THR A 926 -6.26 -26.93 -21.89
N GLU A 927 -6.07 -25.63 -21.93
CA GLU A 927 -4.87 -24.99 -21.39
C GLU A 927 -4.84 -25.09 -19.86
N LYS A 928 -3.67 -24.88 -19.27
CA LYS A 928 -3.50 -24.67 -17.84
C LYS A 928 -3.60 -23.17 -17.56
N SER A 929 -4.25 -22.77 -16.47
CA SER A 929 -4.55 -21.36 -16.20
C SER A 929 -4.30 -20.97 -14.73
N LEU A 930 -4.49 -19.73 -14.39
CA LEU A 930 -4.56 -19.25 -13.00
C LEU A 930 -5.97 -19.31 -12.39
N GLY A 931 -6.89 -20.00 -13.03
CA GLY A 931 -8.26 -20.18 -12.55
C GLY A 931 -9.22 -20.53 -13.67
N TYR A 932 -9.40 -19.66 -14.63
CA TYR A 932 -10.35 -19.83 -15.74
C TYR A 932 -9.64 -20.08 -17.06
N ILE A 933 -10.21 -21.00 -17.85
CA ILE A 933 -9.87 -21.21 -19.25
C ILE A 933 -10.96 -20.62 -20.13
N HIS A 934 -10.58 -20.15 -21.33
CA HIS A 934 -11.45 -19.54 -22.30
C HIS A 934 -11.40 -20.34 -23.59
N LEU A 935 -12.49 -20.96 -23.95
CA LEU A 935 -12.61 -21.74 -25.17
C LEU A 935 -13.48 -20.99 -26.20
N ASN A 936 -12.85 -20.51 -27.27
CA ASN A 936 -13.57 -19.98 -28.42
C ASN A 936 -14.19 -21.15 -29.18
N VAL A 937 -15.50 -21.18 -29.27
CA VAL A 937 -16.28 -22.26 -29.89
C VAL A 937 -16.97 -21.77 -31.15
N LYS A 938 -17.34 -22.71 -32.04
CA LYS A 938 -18.15 -22.38 -33.21
C LYS A 938 -19.54 -21.92 -32.78
N PRO A 939 -19.99 -20.70 -33.12
CA PRO A 939 -21.29 -20.20 -32.65
C PRO A 939 -22.45 -20.86 -33.41
N VAL A 940 -23.09 -21.79 -32.79
CA VAL A 940 -24.30 -22.50 -33.29
C VAL A 940 -25.48 -22.10 -32.42
N LEU A 941 -26.63 -21.78 -33.04
CA LEU A 941 -27.85 -21.46 -32.31
C LEU A 941 -28.39 -22.71 -31.62
N THR A 942 -28.31 -22.73 -30.29
CA THR A 942 -28.77 -23.85 -29.46
C THR A 942 -29.26 -23.36 -28.10
N ASN A 943 -30.10 -24.18 -27.47
CA ASN A 943 -30.45 -24.02 -26.05
C ASN A 943 -29.86 -25.16 -25.20
N GLU A 944 -28.96 -25.97 -25.77
CA GLU A 944 -28.34 -27.10 -25.10
C GLU A 944 -26.87 -27.23 -25.49
N ILE A 945 -25.99 -27.31 -24.50
CA ILE A 945 -24.54 -27.51 -24.68
C ILE A 945 -24.09 -28.71 -23.86
N THR A 946 -23.40 -29.65 -24.50
CA THR A 946 -22.83 -30.82 -23.86
C THR A 946 -21.32 -30.74 -23.81
N ILE A 947 -20.73 -30.89 -22.62
CA ILE A 947 -19.30 -31.04 -22.39
C ILE A 947 -19.02 -32.53 -22.15
N ARG A 948 -18.06 -33.07 -22.89
CA ARG A 948 -17.69 -34.50 -22.78
C ARG A 948 -16.20 -34.70 -22.76
N LEU A 949 -15.71 -35.56 -21.89
CA LEU A 949 -14.31 -35.98 -21.88
C LEU A 949 -14.07 -36.96 -23.05
N LYS A 950 -13.04 -36.67 -23.88
CA LYS A 950 -12.65 -37.49 -25.02
C LYS A 950 -11.72 -38.65 -24.66
N GLY A 951 -11.00 -38.49 -23.54
CA GLY A 951 -10.02 -39.48 -23.10
C GLY A 951 -9.56 -39.17 -21.68
N ALA A 952 -8.50 -39.81 -21.22
CA ALA A 952 -7.97 -39.55 -19.87
C ALA A 952 -7.39 -38.13 -19.79
N SER A 953 -7.68 -37.42 -18.70
CA SER A 953 -7.03 -36.14 -18.35
C SER A 953 -5.52 -36.36 -18.18
N LYS A 954 -4.73 -35.34 -18.49
CA LYS A 954 -3.26 -35.41 -18.39
C LYS A 954 -2.78 -34.52 -17.25
N GLU A 955 -1.99 -35.11 -16.36
CA GLU A 955 -1.18 -34.33 -15.44
C GLU A 955 0.11 -33.87 -16.11
N GLY A 956 0.58 -32.72 -15.76
CA GLY A 956 1.87 -32.19 -16.18
C GLY A 956 2.46 -31.33 -15.06
N ASP A 957 3.72 -30.96 -15.21
CA ASP A 957 4.33 -30.00 -14.34
C ASP A 957 3.48 -28.74 -14.32
N GLY A 958 3.21 -28.22 -13.14
CA GLY A 958 2.51 -26.94 -12.94
C GLY A 958 3.27 -25.81 -13.63
N PHE A 959 2.83 -24.58 -13.47
CA PHE A 959 3.60 -23.42 -13.91
C PHE A 959 4.96 -23.47 -13.22
N GLY A 960 5.94 -24.15 -13.82
CA GLY A 960 7.24 -24.47 -13.23
C GLY A 960 8.08 -23.25 -12.82
N GLN A 961 7.55 -22.06 -13.01
CA GLN A 961 8.15 -20.79 -12.66
C GLN A 961 7.47 -20.12 -11.46
N ILE A 962 6.32 -20.64 -11.00
CA ILE A 962 5.61 -20.11 -9.83
C ILE A 962 5.89 -21.04 -8.66
N VAL A 963 6.81 -20.64 -7.81
CA VAL A 963 7.27 -21.45 -6.68
C VAL A 963 6.14 -21.83 -5.73
N GLU A 964 5.27 -20.91 -5.42
CA GLU A 964 4.13 -21.11 -4.52
C GLU A 964 3.02 -21.95 -5.15
N VAL A 965 2.97 -22.03 -6.47
CA VAL A 965 2.03 -22.89 -7.21
C VAL A 965 2.57 -24.31 -7.37
N ALA A 966 3.88 -24.46 -7.44
CA ALA A 966 4.52 -25.78 -7.54
C ALA A 966 4.51 -26.55 -6.19
N ALA A 967 4.48 -25.82 -5.07
CA ALA A 967 4.37 -26.40 -3.72
C ALA A 967 3.05 -25.89 -3.08
N PRO A 968 2.02 -26.73 -2.97
CA PRO A 968 0.76 -26.31 -2.35
C PRO A 968 1.01 -25.80 -0.94
N ALA A 969 0.53 -24.59 -0.64
CA ALA A 969 0.56 -24.05 0.70
C ALA A 969 -0.27 -24.94 1.64
N ALA A 970 0.17 -25.10 2.89
CA ALA A 970 -0.61 -25.81 3.89
C ALA A 970 -1.93 -25.04 4.10
N GLY A 971 -3.06 -25.68 3.83
CA GLY A 971 -4.39 -25.09 3.98
C GLY A 971 -5.14 -24.84 2.67
N GLU A 972 -4.54 -25.02 1.47
CA GLU A 972 -5.29 -25.00 0.23
C GLU A 972 -6.34 -26.09 0.19
N LEU A 973 -7.54 -25.72 -0.24
CA LEU A 973 -8.67 -26.64 -0.39
C LEU A 973 -8.34 -27.77 -1.37
N ASP A 974 -8.73 -28.99 -1.03
CA ASP A 974 -8.47 -30.18 -1.85
C ASP A 974 -8.97 -30.12 -3.30
N LEU A 975 -9.96 -29.25 -3.56
CA LEU A 975 -10.51 -28.97 -4.88
C LEU A 975 -9.47 -28.41 -5.87
N PHE A 976 -8.48 -27.71 -5.36
CA PHE A 976 -7.46 -27.07 -6.19
C PHE A 976 -6.16 -27.89 -6.28
N LYS A 977 -6.07 -28.95 -5.50
CA LYS A 977 -4.92 -29.86 -5.48
C LYS A 977 -5.17 -31.04 -6.39
N ALA A 978 -4.26 -31.29 -7.32
CA ALA A 978 -4.12 -32.63 -7.83
C ALA A 978 -3.63 -33.49 -6.64
N LYS A 979 -4.42 -34.47 -6.21
CA LYS A 979 -3.97 -35.40 -5.17
C LYS A 979 -2.72 -36.12 -5.67
N ASN A 980 -1.67 -36.14 -4.87
CA ASN A 980 -0.49 -36.96 -5.15
C ASN A 980 -0.96 -38.41 -5.39
N GLY A 981 -0.86 -38.87 -6.64
CA GLY A 981 -1.32 -40.20 -7.06
C GLY A 981 -2.50 -40.24 -8.02
N ASP A 982 -3.19 -39.14 -8.29
CA ASP A 982 -4.18 -39.06 -9.38
C ASP A 982 -3.45 -38.98 -10.73
N LYS A 983 -2.97 -40.15 -11.17
CA LYS A 983 -2.49 -40.32 -12.52
C LYS A 983 -3.68 -40.27 -13.46
N THR A 984 -3.45 -39.96 -14.74
CA THR A 984 -4.41 -39.94 -15.83
C THR A 984 -5.67 -40.76 -15.56
N ASN A 985 -6.81 -40.12 -15.34
CA ASN A 985 -8.08 -40.76 -15.09
C ASN A 985 -9.18 -40.25 -16.05
N HIS A 986 -10.34 -40.83 -16.00
CA HIS A 986 -11.50 -40.45 -16.80
C HIS A 986 -12.49 -39.57 -15.98
N GLU A 987 -12.00 -38.87 -14.98
CA GLU A 987 -12.81 -37.91 -14.23
C GLU A 987 -12.86 -36.56 -14.96
N LEU A 988 -14.07 -36.11 -15.26
CA LEU A 988 -14.37 -34.73 -15.64
C LEU A 988 -14.83 -34.00 -14.39
N ARG A 989 -14.16 -32.92 -14.01
CA ARG A 989 -14.42 -32.20 -12.77
C ARG A 989 -14.52 -30.71 -13.06
N ILE A 990 -15.71 -30.15 -12.90
CA ILE A 990 -16.03 -28.77 -13.24
C ILE A 990 -16.39 -28.02 -11.94
N VAL A 991 -15.62 -26.99 -11.61
CA VAL A 991 -15.87 -26.10 -10.49
C VAL A 991 -16.91 -25.05 -10.87
N GLU A 992 -16.72 -24.37 -12.00
CA GLU A 992 -17.64 -23.37 -12.53
C GLU A 992 -17.58 -23.32 -14.05
N ILE A 993 -18.74 -23.07 -14.70
CA ILE A 993 -18.85 -22.89 -16.14
C ILE A 993 -19.77 -21.70 -16.48
N GLU A 994 -19.40 -20.94 -17.49
CA GLU A 994 -20.15 -19.82 -18.03
C GLU A 994 -20.24 -19.92 -19.55
N PHE A 995 -21.40 -19.62 -20.13
CA PHE A 995 -21.60 -19.54 -21.57
C PHE A 995 -21.79 -18.09 -21.99
N LYS A 996 -21.06 -17.64 -22.99
CA LYS A 996 -21.03 -16.22 -23.38
C LYS A 996 -21.29 -16.03 -24.87
N GLU A 997 -22.04 -14.97 -25.17
CA GLU A 997 -22.22 -14.43 -26.53
C GLU A 997 -21.47 -13.09 -26.61
N ASN A 998 -20.72 -12.88 -27.67
CA ASN A 998 -20.13 -11.56 -27.96
C ASN A 998 -21.23 -10.57 -28.35
N LEU A 999 -21.17 -9.40 -27.73
CA LEU A 999 -21.99 -8.28 -28.21
C LEU A 999 -21.38 -7.77 -29.52
N TRP A 1000 -22.07 -8.01 -30.61
CA TRP A 1000 -21.63 -7.54 -31.91
C TRP A 1000 -21.57 -6.01 -31.93
N GLN A 1001 -20.40 -5.43 -32.17
CA GLN A 1001 -20.17 -4.00 -32.37
C GLN A 1001 -20.55 -3.57 -33.77
#